data_e111067c394dd7f67486507d449617c8
#
_entry.id   e111067c394dd7f67486507d449617c8
#
_cell.length_a   1.000
_cell.length_b   1.000
_cell.length_c   1.000
_cell.angle_alpha   90.00
_cell.angle_beta   90.00
_cell.angle_gamma   90.00
#
_symmetry.space_group_name_H-M   'P 1'
#
loop_
_entity.id
_entity.type
_entity.pdbx_description
1 polymer ?
#
loop_
_entity_poly.entity_id
_entity_poly.type
_entity_poly.pdbx_seq_one_letter_code
_entity_poly.pdbx_strand_id
1 'polypeptide(L)'
;MTNPLLTMDSLPPFSQIQPDQVQPAVTQAIADCKQKIEDVLAQKEPHTWDSLIAPLEEVNDRLSRIWSPISHLNAVQNSEALRAAHDACLPLLSEFQTYVGQHEGLYQAYLALSESDDFPRLDDAQRKEILNTLRDSRLSGIGLPAEAQQRYGEIQARLSELASRFSNNVLDATQGWYKLVTDEAELAGLPASAQAAARQMAELKGKEGWLFTLDIPSYLPVMMYADSRALRAELYEAFTTRASDQGPNAGKWDNSAIMTELLTLRRELARLLGFANYAELSLATKMADKPEQVVDFLTDLAAKSLPQGKAELEEIRAFAAEQHGQDELAAWDLAYYAEKLKQHKFSVSDEQLRPYFPAGRVVKGLFEVVKRVFGMKVRERLGIDTWHPDVRFYDIFDADDELRGSFYLDLYAREHKQGGAWMDVCLGRRYRQDGSLQKPVAYLTCNFNGPVDGKPALFTHNEVVTLFHEFGHGIHHMLTRIDVAGVAGINGVAWDAVELPSQFLENWCWESEALAFISGHYETGEPLPADLLEKMLTARNFQAAMQMLRQLEFALFDFRLHQEFDPANADQIPALLDEVRSQVAVMTPPAFNRFQHSFSHIFAGGYAAGYYSYKWAEVLSADAFSRFEEEGIFNPATGHSFLKNILEKGGSREPMELFRAFRGREPQVDALLRHSGIAA
;
A
#
# COMPACT_ATOMS: atom_id res chain seq x y z
N MET A 1 13.10 31.30 -16.90
CA MET A 1 12.05 31.12 -15.90
C MET A 1 12.61 30.32 -14.74
N THR A 2 12.24 30.66 -13.49
CA THR A 2 12.71 29.97 -12.30
C THR A 2 12.04 28.59 -12.20
N ASN A 3 12.79 27.55 -11.83
CA ASN A 3 12.26 26.20 -11.67
C ASN A 3 11.39 26.14 -10.40
N PRO A 4 10.07 25.89 -10.51
CA PRO A 4 9.15 25.91 -9.36
C PRO A 4 9.48 24.82 -8.32
N LEU A 5 10.10 23.72 -8.71
CA LEU A 5 10.54 22.69 -7.78
C LEU A 5 11.65 23.18 -6.84
N LEU A 6 12.49 24.09 -7.30
CA LEU A 6 13.60 24.66 -6.51
C LEU A 6 13.17 25.83 -5.63
N THR A 7 12.03 26.46 -5.92
CA THR A 7 11.56 27.64 -5.21
C THR A 7 10.35 27.39 -4.30
N MET A 8 9.85 26.14 -4.25
CA MET A 8 8.72 25.82 -3.37
C MET A 8 9.15 25.84 -1.90
N ASP A 9 8.34 26.45 -1.09
CA ASP A 9 8.54 26.59 0.35
C ASP A 9 7.42 25.95 1.19
N SER A 10 6.37 25.47 0.51
CA SER A 10 5.17 24.87 1.12
C SER A 10 4.68 23.68 0.27
N LEU A 11 3.38 23.63 -0.03
CA LEU A 11 2.80 22.55 -0.84
C LEU A 11 3.31 22.60 -2.28
N PRO A 12 3.44 21.43 -2.95
CA PRO A 12 3.94 21.36 -4.31
C PRO A 12 3.07 22.13 -5.31
N PRO A 13 3.69 22.88 -6.24
CA PRO A 13 2.96 23.58 -7.29
C PRO A 13 2.66 22.65 -8.48
N PHE A 14 1.77 21.69 -8.29
CA PHE A 14 1.51 20.61 -9.24
C PHE A 14 1.22 21.12 -10.66
N SER A 15 0.40 22.16 -10.81
CA SER A 15 0.04 22.70 -12.12
C SER A 15 1.20 23.35 -12.87
N GLN A 16 2.28 23.70 -12.18
CA GLN A 16 3.45 24.35 -12.73
C GLN A 16 4.62 23.40 -13.00
N ILE A 17 4.52 22.15 -12.55
CA ILE A 17 5.60 21.16 -12.73
C ILE A 17 5.59 20.64 -14.16
N GLN A 18 6.72 20.80 -14.85
CA GLN A 18 6.94 20.33 -16.21
C GLN A 18 8.06 19.29 -16.25
N PRO A 19 7.99 18.29 -17.17
CA PRO A 19 9.01 17.24 -17.24
C PRO A 19 10.45 17.74 -17.37
N ASP A 20 10.68 18.82 -18.08
CA ASP A 20 12.03 19.39 -18.30
C ASP A 20 12.64 20.04 -17.05
N GLN A 21 11.84 20.30 -16.01
CA GLN A 21 12.29 20.85 -14.74
C GLN A 21 12.78 19.79 -13.75
N VAL A 22 12.42 18.53 -13.97
CA VAL A 22 12.58 17.46 -13.00
C VAL A 22 14.06 17.12 -12.74
N GLN A 23 14.79 16.75 -13.78
CA GLN A 23 16.19 16.35 -13.63
C GLN A 23 17.09 17.50 -13.15
N PRO A 24 16.97 18.75 -13.64
CA PRO A 24 17.74 19.87 -13.09
C PRO A 24 17.49 20.09 -11.59
N ALA A 25 16.24 20.01 -11.13
CA ALA A 25 15.90 20.20 -9.72
C ALA A 25 16.50 19.12 -8.83
N VAL A 26 16.37 17.87 -9.21
CA VAL A 26 16.92 16.72 -8.47
C VAL A 26 18.45 16.79 -8.44
N THR A 27 19.09 17.10 -9.56
CA THR A 27 20.54 17.24 -9.64
C THR A 27 21.05 18.32 -8.69
N GLN A 28 20.40 19.48 -8.68
CA GLN A 28 20.78 20.59 -7.79
C GLN A 28 20.59 20.23 -6.32
N ALA A 29 19.46 19.60 -5.98
CA ALA A 29 19.18 19.22 -4.59
C ALA A 29 20.18 18.17 -4.08
N ILE A 30 20.58 17.21 -4.90
CA ILE A 30 21.62 16.23 -4.56
C ILE A 30 22.97 16.91 -4.35
N ALA A 31 23.35 17.84 -5.22
CA ALA A 31 24.59 18.61 -5.07
C ALA A 31 24.59 19.40 -3.76
N ASP A 32 23.47 20.03 -3.40
CA ASP A 32 23.32 20.76 -2.14
C ASP A 32 23.45 19.85 -0.93
N CYS A 33 22.89 18.63 -0.99
CA CYS A 33 23.02 17.63 0.07
C CYS A 33 24.48 17.20 0.26
N LYS A 34 25.18 16.90 -0.82
CA LYS A 34 26.60 16.51 -0.77
C LYS A 34 27.47 17.62 -0.20
N GLN A 35 27.22 18.86 -0.63
CA GLN A 35 27.96 20.02 -0.10
C GLN A 35 27.71 20.20 1.40
N LYS A 36 26.47 20.03 1.86
CA LYS A 36 26.15 20.15 3.29
C LYS A 36 26.83 19.07 4.12
N ILE A 37 26.95 17.86 3.61
CA ILE A 37 27.71 16.79 4.30
C ILE A 37 29.15 17.23 4.51
N GLU A 38 29.81 17.74 3.48
CA GLU A 38 31.19 18.23 3.59
C GLU A 38 31.30 19.41 4.57
N ASP A 39 30.35 20.35 4.52
CA ASP A 39 30.33 21.52 5.38
C ASP A 39 30.19 21.15 6.87
N VAL A 40 29.29 20.23 7.21
CA VAL A 40 29.10 19.82 8.62
C VAL A 40 30.28 18.99 9.14
N LEU A 41 30.91 18.18 8.30
CA LEU A 41 32.08 17.39 8.68
C LEU A 41 33.34 18.25 8.83
N ALA A 42 33.40 19.41 8.17
CA ALA A 42 34.50 20.36 8.29
C ALA A 42 34.44 21.18 9.59
N GLN A 43 33.33 21.15 10.31
CA GLN A 43 33.19 21.86 11.58
C GLN A 43 34.03 21.21 12.70
N LYS A 44 34.31 22.03 13.72
CA LYS A 44 35.10 21.59 14.85
C LYS A 44 34.39 20.50 15.65
N GLU A 45 35.11 19.42 15.91
CA GLU A 45 34.64 18.35 16.81
C GLU A 45 34.63 18.81 18.28
N PRO A 46 33.80 18.20 19.13
CA PRO A 46 32.88 17.09 18.83
C PRO A 46 31.59 17.57 18.13
N HIS A 47 31.07 16.74 17.23
CA HIS A 47 29.77 16.98 16.59
C HIS A 47 28.65 16.71 17.58
N THR A 48 27.57 17.49 17.45
CA THR A 48 26.35 17.36 18.25
C THR A 48 25.16 17.12 17.33
N TRP A 49 23.99 16.86 17.91
CA TRP A 49 22.75 16.82 17.14
C TRP A 49 22.58 18.10 16.30
N ASP A 50 22.70 19.25 16.93
CA ASP A 50 22.48 20.56 16.29
C ASP A 50 23.54 20.89 15.22
N SER A 51 24.78 20.47 15.41
CA SER A 51 25.86 20.76 14.45
C SER A 51 25.95 19.75 13.30
N LEU A 52 25.55 18.51 13.52
CA LEU A 52 25.67 17.43 12.53
C LEU A 52 24.33 17.11 11.88
N ILE A 53 23.33 16.72 12.68
CA ILE A 53 22.11 16.07 12.18
C ILE A 53 21.08 17.09 11.71
N ALA A 54 20.82 18.16 12.48
CA ALA A 54 19.84 19.16 12.12
C ALA A 54 20.11 19.83 10.76
N PRO A 55 21.35 20.23 10.41
CA PRO A 55 21.63 20.78 9.08
C PRO A 55 21.44 19.78 7.94
N LEU A 56 21.77 18.50 8.17
CA LEU A 56 21.57 17.43 7.19
C LEU A 56 20.08 17.15 6.97
N GLU A 57 19.30 17.15 8.03
CA GLU A 57 17.85 17.00 7.96
C GLU A 57 17.22 18.07 7.08
N GLU A 58 17.68 19.31 7.17
CA GLU A 58 17.19 20.43 6.36
C GLU A 58 17.37 20.19 4.85
N VAL A 59 18.58 19.80 4.41
CA VAL A 59 18.86 19.60 2.99
C VAL A 59 18.24 18.29 2.47
N ASN A 60 18.19 17.26 3.31
CA ASN A 60 17.55 15.99 2.93
C ASN A 60 16.03 16.15 2.78
N ASP A 61 15.40 16.93 3.64
CA ASP A 61 13.99 17.27 3.53
C ASP A 61 13.69 18.04 2.23
N ARG A 62 14.57 18.98 1.85
CA ARG A 62 14.43 19.70 0.59
C ARG A 62 14.44 18.75 -0.62
N LEU A 63 15.36 17.81 -0.66
CA LEU A 63 15.39 16.77 -1.70
C LEU A 63 14.10 15.95 -1.71
N SER A 64 13.63 15.53 -0.53
CA SER A 64 12.38 14.78 -0.40
C SER A 64 11.18 15.57 -0.89
N ARG A 65 11.09 16.85 -0.56
CA ARG A 65 10.01 17.73 -1.02
C ARG A 65 10.02 17.95 -2.53
N ILE A 66 11.17 17.89 -3.17
CA ILE A 66 11.30 17.96 -4.62
C ILE A 66 10.90 16.64 -5.27
N TRP A 67 11.40 15.52 -4.77
CA TRP A 67 11.16 14.20 -5.37
C TRP A 67 9.74 13.68 -5.15
N SER A 68 9.16 13.90 -3.98
CA SER A 68 7.83 13.41 -3.64
C SER A 68 6.75 13.76 -4.67
N PRO A 69 6.57 15.04 -5.10
CA PRO A 69 5.56 15.34 -6.11
C PRO A 69 5.88 14.77 -7.48
N ILE A 70 7.14 14.62 -7.84
CA ILE A 70 7.54 14.02 -9.12
C ILE A 70 7.15 12.53 -9.14
N SER A 71 7.52 11.80 -8.11
CA SER A 71 7.19 10.38 -7.97
C SER A 71 5.67 10.19 -7.93
N HIS A 72 4.96 11.06 -7.21
CA HIS A 72 3.50 11.01 -7.12
C HIS A 72 2.84 11.23 -8.49
N LEU A 73 3.23 12.29 -9.20
CA LEU A 73 2.71 12.57 -10.55
C LEU A 73 2.97 11.42 -11.52
N ASN A 74 4.13 10.80 -11.44
CA ASN A 74 4.45 9.63 -12.27
C ASN A 74 3.47 8.47 -12.04
N ALA A 75 2.96 8.32 -10.81
CA ALA A 75 1.99 7.28 -10.48
C ALA A 75 0.54 7.67 -10.82
N VAL A 76 0.16 8.93 -10.67
CA VAL A 76 -1.26 9.35 -10.77
C VAL A 76 -1.61 10.13 -12.03
N GLN A 77 -0.61 10.64 -12.74
CA GLN A 77 -0.79 11.41 -13.99
C GLN A 77 0.37 11.11 -14.94
N ASN A 78 0.55 9.83 -15.24
CA ASN A 78 1.67 9.35 -16.06
C ASN A 78 1.61 9.89 -17.49
N SER A 79 2.76 10.24 -18.02
CA SER A 79 2.95 10.58 -19.43
C SER A 79 4.32 10.07 -19.89
N GLU A 80 4.52 9.93 -21.19
CA GLU A 80 5.81 9.51 -21.73
C GLU A 80 6.94 10.44 -21.31
N ALA A 81 6.72 11.76 -21.42
CA ALA A 81 7.72 12.77 -21.07
C ALA A 81 8.04 12.77 -19.57
N LEU A 82 7.02 12.70 -18.72
CA LEU A 82 7.22 12.66 -17.26
C LEU A 82 7.90 11.37 -16.82
N ARG A 83 7.49 10.24 -17.38
CA ARG A 83 8.12 8.93 -17.13
C ARG A 83 9.62 8.97 -17.46
N ALA A 84 9.98 9.51 -18.63
CA ALA A 84 11.38 9.64 -19.03
C ALA A 84 12.18 10.51 -18.05
N ALA A 85 11.62 11.64 -17.64
CA ALA A 85 12.24 12.54 -16.66
C ALA A 85 12.40 11.89 -15.28
N HIS A 86 11.36 11.20 -14.82
CA HIS A 86 11.36 10.45 -13.55
C HIS A 86 12.45 9.37 -13.59
N ASP A 87 12.46 8.54 -14.62
CA ASP A 87 13.37 7.42 -14.71
C ASP A 87 14.84 7.87 -14.88
N ALA A 88 15.08 9.02 -15.51
CA ALA A 88 16.42 9.62 -15.61
C ALA A 88 16.98 10.04 -14.24
N CYS A 89 16.11 10.30 -13.24
CA CYS A 89 16.52 10.66 -11.90
C CYS A 89 16.84 9.44 -11.01
N LEU A 90 16.34 8.26 -11.35
CA LEU A 90 16.52 7.06 -10.51
C LEU A 90 17.99 6.71 -10.28
N PRO A 91 18.87 6.70 -11.30
CA PRO A 91 20.29 6.48 -11.08
C PRO A 91 20.95 7.54 -10.20
N LEU A 92 20.54 8.80 -10.36
CA LEU A 92 21.05 9.92 -9.56
C LEU A 92 20.72 9.76 -8.07
N LEU A 93 19.48 9.40 -7.78
CA LEU A 93 19.00 9.19 -6.42
C LEU A 93 19.63 7.94 -5.78
N SER A 94 19.74 6.85 -6.55
CA SER A 94 20.36 5.61 -6.09
C SER A 94 21.84 5.83 -5.78
N GLU A 95 22.57 6.50 -6.66
CA GLU A 95 23.98 6.85 -6.45
C GLU A 95 24.15 7.72 -5.21
N PHE A 96 23.28 8.70 -5.01
CA PHE A 96 23.30 9.57 -3.84
C PHE A 96 23.04 8.79 -2.53
N GLN A 97 22.05 7.89 -2.52
CA GLN A 97 21.77 7.05 -1.36
C GLN A 97 22.95 6.15 -1.00
N THR A 98 23.59 5.57 -2.01
CA THR A 98 24.81 4.76 -1.82
C THR A 98 25.96 5.62 -1.30
N TYR A 99 26.15 6.82 -1.83
CA TYR A 99 27.16 7.77 -1.37
C TYR A 99 26.99 8.09 0.12
N VAL A 100 25.76 8.39 0.54
CA VAL A 100 25.46 8.68 1.96
C VAL A 100 25.69 7.45 2.84
N GLY A 101 25.15 6.31 2.44
CA GLY A 101 25.27 5.06 3.23
C GLY A 101 26.70 4.56 3.38
N GLN A 102 27.57 4.83 2.40
CA GLN A 102 28.96 4.41 2.39
C GLN A 102 29.95 5.53 2.76
N HIS A 103 29.45 6.68 3.21
CA HIS A 103 30.30 7.83 3.55
C HIS A 103 31.01 7.59 4.90
N GLU A 104 32.28 7.27 4.86
CA GLU A 104 33.06 6.92 6.05
C GLU A 104 33.11 8.06 7.08
N GLY A 105 33.36 9.29 6.66
CA GLY A 105 33.40 10.44 7.54
C GLY A 105 32.08 10.68 8.26
N LEU A 106 30.96 10.52 7.54
CA LEU A 106 29.64 10.67 8.09
C LEU A 106 29.33 9.57 9.11
N TYR A 107 29.66 8.31 8.78
CA TYR A 107 29.49 7.17 9.68
C TYR A 107 30.27 7.37 10.98
N GLN A 108 31.52 7.77 10.90
CA GLN A 108 32.36 8.02 12.09
C GLN A 108 31.82 9.15 12.97
N ALA A 109 31.26 10.20 12.34
CA ALA A 109 30.64 11.30 13.09
C ALA A 109 29.39 10.84 13.86
N TYR A 110 28.53 10.04 13.23
CA TYR A 110 27.35 9.44 13.89
C TYR A 110 27.77 8.46 15.00
N LEU A 111 28.79 7.64 14.75
CA LEU A 111 29.29 6.68 15.72
C LEU A 111 29.83 7.41 16.96
N ALA A 112 30.64 8.44 16.76
CA ALA A 112 31.20 9.24 17.86
C ALA A 112 30.09 9.90 18.70
N LEU A 113 29.05 10.42 18.03
CA LEU A 113 27.90 11.00 18.74
C LEU A 113 27.15 9.94 19.55
N SER A 114 26.96 8.72 19.00
CA SER A 114 26.32 7.61 19.70
C SER A 114 27.07 7.14 20.96
N GLU A 115 28.37 7.35 21.00
CA GLU A 115 29.25 6.98 22.11
C GLU A 115 29.56 8.15 23.05
N SER A 116 29.05 9.35 22.74
CA SER A 116 29.32 10.57 23.52
C SER A 116 28.46 10.66 24.78
N ASP A 117 28.85 11.54 25.68
CA ASP A 117 28.09 11.87 26.89
C ASP A 117 26.76 12.57 26.58
N ASP A 118 26.62 13.14 25.41
CA ASP A 118 25.38 13.79 24.96
C ASP A 118 24.29 12.78 24.57
N PHE A 119 24.66 11.61 24.09
CA PHE A 119 23.71 10.61 23.58
C PHE A 119 22.62 10.22 24.60
N PRO A 120 22.93 9.92 25.87
CA PRO A 120 21.90 9.61 26.86
C PRO A 120 20.96 10.78 27.18
N ARG A 121 21.36 12.01 26.86
CA ARG A 121 20.56 13.22 27.09
C ARG A 121 19.60 13.52 25.95
N LEU A 122 19.78 12.89 24.79
CA LEU A 122 18.89 13.00 23.65
C LEU A 122 17.55 12.30 23.97
N ASP A 123 16.48 12.70 23.29
CA ASP A 123 15.20 12.01 23.43
C ASP A 123 15.18 10.67 22.67
N ASP A 124 14.12 9.88 22.86
CA ASP A 124 13.98 8.57 22.23
C ASP A 124 14.05 8.64 20.70
N ALA A 125 13.42 9.65 20.11
CA ALA A 125 13.38 9.82 18.66
C ALA A 125 14.76 10.15 18.10
N GLN A 126 15.48 11.04 18.75
CA GLN A 126 16.85 11.40 18.34
C GLN A 126 17.81 10.21 18.45
N ARG A 127 17.75 9.47 19.55
CA ARG A 127 18.58 8.26 19.70
C ARG A 127 18.23 7.21 18.65
N LYS A 128 16.94 7.00 18.38
CA LYS A 128 16.49 6.04 17.37
C LYS A 128 16.97 6.41 15.97
N GLU A 129 16.93 7.68 15.61
CA GLU A 129 17.44 8.18 14.33
C GLU A 129 18.92 7.90 14.17
N ILE A 130 19.72 8.16 15.20
CA ILE A 130 21.16 7.90 15.17
C ILE A 130 21.43 6.41 14.98
N LEU A 131 20.76 5.55 15.76
CA LEU A 131 20.94 4.10 15.70
C LEU A 131 20.48 3.54 14.36
N ASN A 132 19.36 4.04 13.81
CA ASN A 132 18.88 3.64 12.49
C ASN A 132 19.89 4.02 11.40
N THR A 133 20.45 5.22 11.45
CA THR A 133 21.44 5.69 10.48
C THR A 133 22.69 4.82 10.50
N LEU A 134 23.19 4.47 11.68
CA LEU A 134 24.34 3.56 11.84
C LEU A 134 24.03 2.17 11.26
N ARG A 135 22.86 1.62 11.58
CA ARG A 135 22.40 0.35 11.02
C ARG A 135 22.35 0.41 9.49
N ASP A 136 21.74 1.44 8.95
CA ASP A 136 21.53 1.59 7.50
C ASP A 136 22.86 1.78 6.77
N SER A 137 23.83 2.44 7.37
CA SER A 137 25.20 2.51 6.83
C SER A 137 25.87 1.14 6.77
N ARG A 138 25.70 0.32 7.80
CA ARG A 138 26.20 -1.07 7.79
C ARG A 138 25.52 -1.88 6.70
N LEU A 139 24.21 -1.71 6.52
CA LEU A 139 23.44 -2.39 5.45
C LEU A 139 23.72 -1.80 4.06
N SER A 140 24.43 -0.68 3.98
CA SER A 140 24.93 -0.09 2.73
C SER A 140 26.37 -0.49 2.43
N GLY A 141 26.98 -1.32 3.27
CA GLY A 141 28.32 -1.88 3.05
C GLY A 141 29.46 -1.01 3.53
N ILE A 142 29.25 -0.17 4.55
CA ILE A 142 30.29 0.78 5.04
C ILE A 142 31.59 0.09 5.43
N GLY A 143 31.57 -1.14 5.92
CA GLY A 143 32.74 -1.89 6.32
C GLY A 143 33.32 -2.81 5.24
N LEU A 144 32.77 -2.81 4.04
CA LEU A 144 33.20 -3.71 2.98
C LEU A 144 34.41 -3.17 2.21
N PRO A 145 35.20 -4.06 1.55
CA PRO A 145 36.24 -3.64 0.63
C PRO A 145 35.70 -2.76 -0.50
N ALA A 146 36.54 -1.92 -1.08
CA ALA A 146 36.16 -0.95 -2.12
C ALA A 146 35.43 -1.59 -3.31
N GLU A 147 35.86 -2.75 -3.79
CA GLU A 147 35.22 -3.47 -4.90
C GLU A 147 33.79 -3.91 -4.53
N ALA A 148 33.60 -4.39 -3.32
CA ALA A 148 32.28 -4.80 -2.84
C ALA A 148 31.36 -3.59 -2.65
N GLN A 149 31.87 -2.47 -2.17
CA GLN A 149 31.12 -1.23 -2.05
C GLN A 149 30.67 -0.71 -3.42
N GLN A 150 31.54 -0.78 -4.41
CA GLN A 150 31.21 -0.41 -5.80
C GLN A 150 30.10 -1.32 -6.34
N ARG A 151 30.23 -2.63 -6.13
CA ARG A 151 29.22 -3.61 -6.58
C ARG A 151 27.88 -3.37 -5.91
N TYR A 152 27.86 -3.05 -4.63
CA TYR A 152 26.64 -2.67 -3.91
C TYR A 152 25.91 -1.52 -4.62
N GLY A 153 26.64 -0.46 -4.95
CA GLY A 153 26.09 0.69 -5.65
C GLY A 153 25.52 0.35 -7.02
N GLU A 154 26.22 -0.47 -7.79
CA GLU A 154 25.78 -0.95 -9.10
C GLU A 154 24.47 -1.77 -8.97
N ILE A 155 24.39 -2.65 -7.99
CA ILE A 155 23.20 -3.46 -7.72
C ILE A 155 22.02 -2.57 -7.36
N GLN A 156 22.19 -1.64 -6.44
CA GLN A 156 21.10 -0.74 -6.01
C GLN A 156 20.57 0.11 -7.16
N ALA A 157 21.45 0.65 -8.00
CA ALA A 157 21.06 1.41 -9.18
C ALA A 157 20.26 0.54 -10.15
N ARG A 158 20.70 -0.69 -10.40
CA ARG A 158 20.00 -1.60 -11.29
C ARG A 158 18.66 -2.07 -10.72
N LEU A 159 18.57 -2.36 -9.43
CA LEU A 159 17.32 -2.72 -8.77
C LEU A 159 16.27 -1.61 -8.88
N SER A 160 16.67 -0.36 -8.70
CA SER A 160 15.80 0.80 -8.85
C SER A 160 15.25 0.94 -10.28
N GLU A 161 16.14 0.81 -11.28
CA GLU A 161 15.75 0.83 -12.70
C GLU A 161 14.77 -0.31 -13.04
N LEU A 162 15.07 -1.52 -12.60
CA LEU A 162 14.24 -2.70 -12.86
C LEU A 162 12.86 -2.60 -12.21
N ALA A 163 12.80 -2.10 -10.97
CA ALA A 163 11.53 -1.90 -10.27
C ALA A 163 10.63 -0.92 -11.03
N SER A 164 11.19 0.19 -11.50
CA SER A 164 10.45 1.16 -12.31
C SER A 164 9.96 0.56 -13.63
N ARG A 165 10.81 -0.20 -14.31
CA ARG A 165 10.45 -0.90 -15.56
C ARG A 165 9.35 -1.93 -15.33
N PHE A 166 9.42 -2.67 -14.23
CA PHE A 166 8.35 -3.61 -13.85
C PHE A 166 7.01 -2.88 -13.69
N SER A 167 7.00 -1.82 -12.92
CA SER A 167 5.80 -1.01 -12.68
C SER A 167 5.23 -0.40 -13.96
N ASN A 168 6.10 0.15 -14.80
CA ASN A 168 5.71 0.72 -16.09
C ASN A 168 5.08 -0.34 -17.00
N ASN A 169 5.65 -1.53 -17.05
CA ASN A 169 5.09 -2.63 -17.86
C ASN A 169 3.71 -3.06 -17.36
N VAL A 170 3.49 -3.10 -16.06
CA VAL A 170 2.17 -3.43 -15.49
C VAL A 170 1.14 -2.36 -15.86
N LEU A 171 1.50 -1.09 -15.73
CA LEU A 171 0.62 0.02 -16.11
C LEU A 171 0.26 -0.06 -17.60
N ASP A 172 1.26 -0.20 -18.46
CA ASP A 172 1.06 -0.24 -19.92
C ASP A 172 0.24 -1.47 -20.33
N ALA A 173 0.50 -2.63 -19.72
CA ALA A 173 -0.28 -3.85 -19.97
C ALA A 173 -1.74 -3.72 -19.51
N THR A 174 -1.97 -3.06 -18.39
CA THR A 174 -3.32 -2.82 -17.87
C THR A 174 -4.10 -1.91 -18.82
N GLN A 175 -3.48 -0.85 -19.30
CA GLN A 175 -4.13 0.15 -20.15
C GLN A 175 -4.08 -0.18 -21.64
N GLY A 176 -3.26 -1.13 -22.04
CA GLY A 176 -3.09 -1.54 -23.42
C GLY A 176 -4.09 -2.55 -23.94
N TRP A 177 -5.15 -2.83 -23.19
CA TRP A 177 -6.18 -3.77 -23.59
C TRP A 177 -7.57 -3.25 -23.23
N TYR A 178 -8.54 -3.50 -24.10
CA TYR A 178 -9.94 -3.29 -23.82
C TYR A 178 -10.80 -4.28 -24.60
N LYS A 179 -12.03 -4.49 -24.14
CA LYS A 179 -13.06 -5.25 -24.85
C LYS A 179 -14.24 -4.33 -25.14
N LEU A 180 -14.54 -4.14 -26.42
CA LEU A 180 -15.74 -3.43 -26.86
C LEU A 180 -16.86 -4.46 -27.09
N VAL A 181 -17.94 -4.33 -26.34
CA VAL A 181 -19.16 -5.13 -26.51
C VAL A 181 -20.19 -4.28 -27.24
N THR A 182 -20.71 -4.82 -28.33
CA THR A 182 -21.75 -4.13 -29.16
C THR A 182 -23.10 -4.82 -29.11
N ASP A 183 -23.15 -6.07 -28.67
CA ASP A 183 -24.38 -6.83 -28.48
C ASP A 183 -24.84 -6.74 -27.03
N GLU A 184 -25.97 -6.06 -26.82
CA GLU A 184 -26.54 -5.90 -25.48
C GLU A 184 -26.84 -7.22 -24.76
N ALA A 185 -27.04 -8.31 -25.49
CA ALA A 185 -27.29 -9.63 -24.91
C ALA A 185 -26.08 -10.15 -24.11
N GLU A 186 -24.88 -9.74 -24.48
CA GLU A 186 -23.64 -10.12 -23.72
C GLU A 186 -23.53 -9.43 -22.36
N LEU A 187 -24.37 -8.43 -22.09
CA LEU A 187 -24.38 -7.68 -20.84
C LEU A 187 -25.28 -8.29 -19.77
N ALA A 188 -25.99 -9.38 -20.09
CA ALA A 188 -26.94 -10.00 -19.17
C ALA A 188 -26.24 -10.31 -17.82
N GLY A 189 -26.93 -10.02 -16.74
CA GLY A 189 -26.44 -10.20 -15.38
C GLY A 189 -25.63 -9.03 -14.82
N LEU A 190 -25.07 -8.19 -15.68
CA LEU A 190 -24.32 -7.01 -15.22
C LEU A 190 -25.26 -5.98 -14.57
N PRO A 191 -24.85 -5.41 -13.41
CA PRO A 191 -25.61 -4.32 -12.80
C PRO A 191 -25.73 -3.11 -13.73
N ALA A 192 -26.81 -2.34 -13.56
CA ALA A 192 -27.02 -1.12 -14.34
C ALA A 192 -25.86 -0.13 -14.20
N SER A 193 -25.28 -0.04 -13.01
CA SER A 193 -24.10 0.81 -12.73
C SER A 193 -22.89 0.42 -13.57
N ALA A 194 -22.63 -0.87 -13.70
CA ALA A 194 -21.51 -1.39 -14.50
C ALA A 194 -21.75 -1.16 -16.00
N GLN A 195 -22.97 -1.35 -16.46
CA GLN A 195 -23.35 -1.08 -17.86
C GLN A 195 -23.21 0.41 -18.20
N ALA A 196 -23.65 1.29 -17.30
CA ALA A 196 -23.55 2.74 -17.48
C ALA A 196 -22.08 3.20 -17.52
N ALA A 197 -21.25 2.66 -16.63
CA ALA A 197 -19.81 2.95 -16.60
C ALA A 197 -19.12 2.49 -17.90
N ALA A 198 -19.45 1.31 -18.41
CA ALA A 198 -18.89 0.79 -19.65
C ALA A 198 -19.33 1.61 -20.87
N ARG A 199 -20.59 2.05 -20.90
CA ARG A 199 -21.09 2.96 -21.95
C ARG A 199 -20.35 4.29 -21.93
N GLN A 200 -20.19 4.89 -20.76
CA GLN A 200 -19.46 6.14 -20.58
C GLN A 200 -18.01 6.01 -21.07
N MET A 201 -17.36 4.91 -20.76
CA MET A 201 -16.00 4.64 -21.23
C MET A 201 -15.92 4.53 -22.76
N ALA A 202 -16.90 3.86 -23.38
CA ALA A 202 -16.98 3.76 -24.85
C ALA A 202 -17.15 5.15 -25.48
N GLU A 203 -18.02 5.98 -24.94
CA GLU A 203 -18.26 7.35 -25.41
C GLU A 203 -16.99 8.22 -25.32
N LEU A 204 -16.24 8.11 -24.21
CA LEU A 204 -14.98 8.80 -24.01
C LEU A 204 -13.94 8.41 -25.08
N LYS A 205 -13.99 7.19 -25.58
CA LYS A 205 -13.12 6.68 -26.65
C LYS A 205 -13.70 6.86 -28.04
N GLY A 206 -14.83 7.56 -28.17
CA GLY A 206 -15.49 7.79 -29.47
C GLY A 206 -16.07 6.53 -30.09
N LYS A 207 -16.50 5.56 -29.29
CA LYS A 207 -17.02 4.27 -29.73
C LYS A 207 -18.47 4.08 -29.30
N GLU A 208 -19.21 3.32 -30.10
CA GLU A 208 -20.57 2.91 -29.77
C GLU A 208 -20.56 1.54 -29.09
N GLY A 209 -21.35 1.37 -28.03
CA GLY A 209 -21.42 0.15 -27.26
C GLY A 209 -20.94 0.30 -25.84
N TRP A 210 -20.32 -0.73 -25.31
CA TRP A 210 -19.86 -0.84 -23.93
C TRP A 210 -18.41 -1.28 -23.92
N LEU A 211 -17.54 -0.48 -23.30
CA LEU A 211 -16.10 -0.74 -23.28
C LEU A 211 -15.66 -1.15 -21.88
N PHE A 212 -15.06 -2.34 -21.80
CA PHE A 212 -14.50 -2.90 -20.58
C PHE A 212 -12.98 -2.85 -20.63
N THR A 213 -12.39 -2.44 -19.50
CA THR A 213 -10.93 -2.35 -19.33
C THR A 213 -10.45 -3.34 -18.27
N LEU A 214 -9.13 -3.37 -18.04
CA LEU A 214 -8.55 -4.18 -16.99
C LEU A 214 -8.36 -3.42 -15.66
N ASP A 215 -8.88 -2.20 -15.56
CA ASP A 215 -9.01 -1.52 -14.28
C ASP A 215 -10.02 -2.27 -13.41
N ILE A 216 -9.74 -2.39 -12.13
CA ILE A 216 -10.56 -3.18 -11.21
C ILE A 216 -12.05 -2.79 -11.24
N PRO A 217 -12.42 -1.49 -11.23
CA PRO A 217 -13.84 -1.11 -11.29
C PRO A 217 -14.57 -1.56 -12.56
N SER A 218 -13.83 -1.81 -13.65
CA SER A 218 -14.38 -2.34 -14.90
C SER A 218 -14.36 -3.88 -14.94
N TYR A 219 -13.23 -4.45 -14.53
CA TYR A 219 -12.98 -5.90 -14.56
C TYR A 219 -13.83 -6.69 -13.57
N LEU A 220 -13.85 -6.24 -12.30
CA LEU A 220 -14.45 -7.01 -11.22
C LEU A 220 -15.96 -7.23 -11.37
N PRO A 221 -16.78 -6.24 -11.77
CA PRO A 221 -18.20 -6.50 -11.98
C PRO A 221 -18.48 -7.53 -13.07
N VAL A 222 -17.68 -7.61 -14.12
CA VAL A 222 -17.81 -8.64 -15.15
C VAL A 222 -17.58 -10.03 -14.54
N MET A 223 -16.55 -10.19 -13.74
CA MET A 223 -16.21 -11.47 -13.09
C MET A 223 -17.29 -11.92 -12.10
N MET A 224 -17.91 -10.96 -11.40
CA MET A 224 -18.91 -11.28 -10.37
C MET A 224 -20.32 -11.45 -10.92
N TYR A 225 -20.68 -10.73 -11.99
CA TYR A 225 -22.08 -10.59 -12.37
C TYR A 225 -22.41 -10.98 -13.81
N ALA A 226 -21.46 -10.95 -14.75
CA ALA A 226 -21.78 -11.23 -16.16
C ALA A 226 -22.19 -12.69 -16.36
N ASP A 227 -23.38 -12.90 -16.89
CA ASP A 227 -23.87 -14.26 -17.21
C ASP A 227 -23.07 -14.89 -18.35
N SER A 228 -22.52 -14.08 -19.25
CA SER A 228 -21.69 -14.57 -20.36
C SER A 228 -20.37 -15.16 -19.83
N ARG A 229 -20.30 -16.48 -19.81
CA ARG A 229 -19.09 -17.20 -19.42
C ARG A 229 -17.92 -16.88 -20.34
N ALA A 230 -18.20 -16.70 -21.65
CA ALA A 230 -17.18 -16.34 -22.64
C ALA A 230 -16.59 -14.96 -22.35
N LEU A 231 -17.40 -13.97 -21.95
CA LEU A 231 -16.93 -12.66 -21.58
C LEU A 231 -16.05 -12.71 -20.32
N ARG A 232 -16.49 -13.46 -19.30
CA ARG A 232 -15.68 -13.67 -18.09
C ARG A 232 -14.34 -14.33 -18.41
N ALA A 233 -14.35 -15.37 -19.23
CA ALA A 233 -13.12 -16.06 -19.63
C ALA A 233 -12.15 -15.15 -20.36
N GLU A 234 -12.65 -14.32 -21.28
CA GLU A 234 -11.83 -13.37 -22.06
C GLU A 234 -11.17 -12.32 -21.17
N LEU A 235 -11.95 -11.70 -20.28
CA LEU A 235 -11.41 -10.71 -19.35
C LEU A 235 -10.44 -11.35 -18.33
N TYR A 236 -10.77 -12.52 -17.83
CA TYR A 236 -9.89 -13.26 -16.92
C TYR A 236 -8.51 -13.53 -17.55
N GLU A 237 -8.51 -14.06 -18.79
CA GLU A 237 -7.25 -14.32 -19.50
C GLU A 237 -6.45 -13.02 -19.69
N ALA A 238 -7.11 -11.97 -20.18
CA ALA A 238 -6.43 -10.69 -20.40
C ALA A 238 -5.84 -10.11 -19.11
N PHE A 239 -6.58 -10.18 -18.01
CA PHE A 239 -6.15 -9.65 -16.71
C PHE A 239 -5.00 -10.46 -16.09
N THR A 240 -5.13 -11.78 -16.06
CA THR A 240 -4.16 -12.65 -15.37
C THR A 240 -2.89 -12.91 -16.16
N THR A 241 -2.83 -12.46 -17.41
CA THR A 241 -1.65 -12.58 -18.28
C THR A 241 -0.95 -11.26 -18.54
N ARG A 242 -1.36 -10.19 -17.85
CA ARG A 242 -0.73 -8.86 -18.03
C ARG A 242 0.76 -8.93 -17.79
N ALA A 243 1.50 -8.20 -18.61
CA ALA A 243 2.96 -8.05 -18.51
C ALA A 243 3.70 -9.40 -18.51
N SER A 244 3.27 -10.34 -19.34
CA SER A 244 3.80 -11.70 -19.36
C SER A 244 4.03 -12.26 -20.77
N ASP A 245 4.41 -13.53 -20.80
CA ASP A 245 4.63 -14.33 -22.00
C ASP A 245 3.35 -14.99 -22.50
N GLN A 246 2.21 -14.75 -21.87
CA GLN A 246 0.93 -15.38 -22.17
C GLN A 246 -0.13 -14.33 -22.52
N GLY A 247 -1.26 -14.78 -23.08
CA GLY A 247 -2.44 -13.98 -23.30
C GLY A 247 -2.41 -13.15 -24.60
N PRO A 248 -3.37 -12.22 -24.75
CA PRO A 248 -3.54 -11.46 -26.01
C PRO A 248 -2.38 -10.53 -26.33
N ASN A 249 -1.63 -10.09 -25.34
CA ASN A 249 -0.46 -9.23 -25.50
C ASN A 249 0.84 -9.96 -25.11
N ALA A 250 0.89 -11.27 -25.28
CA ALA A 250 2.06 -12.09 -24.96
C ALA A 250 3.36 -11.52 -25.51
N GLY A 251 4.36 -11.39 -24.65
CA GLY A 251 5.66 -10.85 -25.01
C GLY A 251 5.75 -9.34 -25.08
N LYS A 252 4.62 -8.64 -25.06
CA LYS A 252 4.58 -7.18 -25.00
C LYS A 252 4.53 -6.76 -23.54
N TRP A 253 5.43 -5.90 -23.10
CA TRP A 253 5.60 -5.49 -21.71
C TRP A 253 5.90 -6.67 -20.76
N ASP A 254 6.60 -7.69 -21.22
CA ASP A 254 6.86 -8.92 -20.47
C ASP A 254 7.88 -8.69 -19.35
N ASN A 255 7.49 -8.95 -18.13
CA ASN A 255 8.30 -8.81 -16.92
C ASN A 255 9.15 -10.03 -16.57
N SER A 256 9.11 -11.11 -17.37
CA SER A 256 9.82 -12.37 -17.05
C SER A 256 11.31 -12.15 -16.78
N ALA A 257 12.01 -11.49 -17.70
CA ALA A 257 13.44 -11.24 -17.56
C ALA A 257 13.75 -10.28 -16.41
N ILE A 258 12.90 -9.29 -16.19
CA ILE A 258 13.02 -8.32 -15.08
C ILE A 258 12.94 -9.03 -13.74
N MET A 259 11.97 -9.94 -13.57
CA MET A 259 11.80 -10.72 -12.33
C MET A 259 13.03 -11.56 -12.01
N THR A 260 13.57 -12.26 -13.00
CA THR A 260 14.77 -13.07 -12.84
C THR A 260 15.98 -12.22 -12.45
N GLU A 261 16.17 -11.11 -13.11
CA GLU A 261 17.29 -10.19 -12.80
C GLU A 261 17.13 -9.57 -11.41
N LEU A 262 15.93 -9.13 -11.03
CA LEU A 262 15.66 -8.62 -9.68
C LEU A 262 16.04 -9.63 -8.61
N LEU A 263 15.60 -10.87 -8.74
CA LEU A 263 15.87 -11.92 -7.76
C LEU A 263 17.36 -12.29 -7.71
N THR A 264 18.01 -12.33 -8.85
CA THR A 264 19.46 -12.59 -8.96
C THR A 264 20.26 -11.52 -8.23
N LEU A 265 19.93 -10.25 -8.47
CA LEU A 265 20.61 -9.12 -7.84
C LEU A 265 20.31 -9.03 -6.35
N ARG A 266 19.10 -9.32 -5.94
CA ARG A 266 18.72 -9.34 -4.51
C ARG A 266 19.50 -10.40 -3.74
N ARG A 267 19.66 -11.58 -4.34
CA ARG A 267 20.47 -12.66 -3.74
C ARG A 267 21.94 -12.24 -3.63
N GLU A 268 22.50 -11.67 -4.69
CA GLU A 268 23.87 -11.18 -4.67
C GLU A 268 24.07 -10.10 -3.61
N LEU A 269 23.14 -9.15 -3.50
CA LEU A 269 23.15 -8.08 -2.51
C LEU A 269 23.17 -8.64 -1.08
N ALA A 270 22.28 -9.59 -0.80
CA ALA A 270 22.22 -10.20 0.53
C ALA A 270 23.54 -10.87 0.92
N ARG A 271 24.11 -11.65 0.01
CA ARG A 271 25.38 -12.34 0.23
C ARG A 271 26.56 -11.38 0.37
N LEU A 272 26.54 -10.32 -0.42
CA LEU A 272 27.55 -9.27 -0.33
C LEU A 272 27.59 -8.64 1.08
N LEU A 273 26.42 -8.50 1.71
CA LEU A 273 26.26 -7.93 3.06
C LEU A 273 26.40 -8.98 4.18
N GLY A 274 26.70 -10.25 3.83
CA GLY A 274 26.93 -11.30 4.81
C GLY A 274 25.68 -12.09 5.22
N PHE A 275 24.56 -11.92 4.51
CA PHE A 275 23.34 -12.71 4.75
C PHE A 275 23.29 -13.92 3.82
N ALA A 276 22.65 -14.99 4.27
CA ALA A 276 22.51 -16.21 3.47
C ALA A 276 21.63 -16.02 2.23
N ASN A 277 20.59 -15.17 2.36
CA ASN A 277 19.61 -14.89 1.31
C ASN A 277 18.93 -13.54 1.55
N TYR A 278 18.13 -13.10 0.59
CA TYR A 278 17.44 -11.81 0.67
C TYR A 278 16.35 -11.78 1.75
N ALA A 279 15.73 -12.92 2.08
CA ALA A 279 14.75 -12.99 3.17
C ALA A 279 15.40 -12.63 4.51
N GLU A 280 16.60 -13.10 4.77
CA GLU A 280 17.38 -12.73 5.97
C GLU A 280 17.71 -11.23 5.99
N LEU A 281 18.17 -10.69 4.85
CA LEU A 281 18.45 -9.25 4.74
C LEU A 281 17.19 -8.42 5.00
N SER A 282 16.07 -8.83 4.45
CA SER A 282 14.78 -8.15 4.63
C SER A 282 14.41 -8.00 6.10
N LEU A 283 14.66 -9.03 6.91
CA LEU A 283 14.31 -9.01 8.33
C LEU A 283 15.21 -8.13 9.19
N ALA A 284 16.35 -7.70 8.69
CA ALA A 284 17.29 -6.85 9.44
C ALA A 284 16.68 -5.55 9.96
N THR A 285 15.59 -5.07 9.34
CA THR A 285 14.89 -3.83 9.69
C THR A 285 13.44 -4.07 10.16
N LYS A 286 13.08 -5.31 10.47
CA LYS A 286 11.70 -5.71 10.79
C LYS A 286 11.55 -6.25 12.22
N MET A 287 10.33 -6.47 12.65
CA MET A 287 10.02 -7.05 13.97
C MET A 287 10.39 -8.53 14.03
N ALA A 288 10.10 -9.29 12.96
CA ALA A 288 10.46 -10.70 12.89
C ALA A 288 11.98 -10.85 12.82
N ASP A 289 12.53 -11.75 13.63
CA ASP A 289 13.97 -11.90 13.78
C ASP A 289 14.59 -12.89 12.81
N LYS A 290 13.86 -13.98 12.50
CA LYS A 290 14.38 -15.12 11.74
C LYS A 290 13.43 -15.55 10.65
N PRO A 291 13.94 -16.02 9.49
CA PRO A 291 13.10 -16.54 8.42
C PRO A 291 12.15 -17.67 8.87
N GLU A 292 12.61 -18.56 9.73
CA GLU A 292 11.79 -19.67 10.24
C GLU A 292 10.56 -19.17 11.00
N GLN A 293 10.69 -18.08 11.74
CA GLN A 293 9.58 -17.45 12.46
C GLN A 293 8.46 -17.03 11.50
N VAL A 294 8.83 -16.46 10.36
CA VAL A 294 7.88 -16.02 9.33
C VAL A 294 7.20 -17.21 8.65
N VAL A 295 7.99 -18.19 8.19
CA VAL A 295 7.47 -19.38 7.52
C VAL A 295 6.55 -20.17 8.45
N ASP A 296 6.95 -20.37 9.70
CA ASP A 296 6.14 -21.11 10.68
C ASP A 296 4.82 -20.37 10.97
N PHE A 297 4.85 -19.06 11.10
CA PHE A 297 3.66 -18.23 11.27
C PHE A 297 2.67 -18.40 10.11
N LEU A 298 3.16 -18.29 8.88
CA LEU A 298 2.32 -18.42 7.68
C LEU A 298 1.79 -19.85 7.51
N THR A 299 2.63 -20.85 7.75
CA THR A 299 2.26 -22.25 7.64
C THR A 299 1.22 -22.65 8.69
N ASP A 300 1.35 -22.14 9.92
CA ASP A 300 0.37 -22.39 10.98
C ASP A 300 -1.00 -21.82 10.64
N LEU A 301 -1.04 -20.56 10.16
CA LEU A 301 -2.29 -19.94 9.70
C LEU A 301 -2.92 -20.73 8.54
N ALA A 302 -2.09 -21.23 7.60
CA ALA A 302 -2.56 -22.02 6.48
C ALA A 302 -3.17 -23.34 6.95
N ALA A 303 -2.52 -24.03 7.89
CA ALA A 303 -3.02 -25.28 8.44
C ALA A 303 -4.37 -25.11 9.14
N LYS A 304 -4.56 -23.99 9.85
CA LYS A 304 -5.83 -23.66 10.52
C LYS A 304 -6.94 -23.27 9.54
N SER A 305 -6.58 -22.70 8.40
CA SER A 305 -7.55 -22.18 7.42
C SER A 305 -7.93 -23.21 6.34
N LEU A 306 -7.05 -24.17 6.03
CA LEU A 306 -7.20 -25.06 4.89
C LEU A 306 -8.46 -25.92 4.93
N PRO A 307 -8.83 -26.58 6.06
CA PRO A 307 -10.06 -27.38 6.11
C PRO A 307 -11.31 -26.58 5.78
N GLN A 308 -11.44 -25.39 6.36
CA GLN A 308 -12.57 -24.50 6.09
C GLN A 308 -12.55 -23.96 4.66
N GLY A 309 -11.39 -23.63 4.12
CA GLY A 309 -11.25 -23.19 2.74
C GLY A 309 -11.68 -24.25 1.74
N LYS A 310 -11.34 -25.50 1.97
CA LYS A 310 -11.80 -26.64 1.15
C LYS A 310 -13.32 -26.81 1.23
N ALA A 311 -13.89 -26.70 2.42
CA ALA A 311 -15.33 -26.78 2.61
C ALA A 311 -16.07 -25.63 1.90
N GLU A 312 -15.53 -24.42 1.95
CA GLU A 312 -16.09 -23.24 1.26
C GLU A 312 -16.08 -23.43 -0.27
N LEU A 313 -15.00 -23.95 -0.83
CA LEU A 313 -14.94 -24.23 -2.27
C LEU A 313 -15.96 -25.32 -2.67
N GLU A 314 -16.06 -26.38 -1.89
CA GLU A 314 -17.02 -27.45 -2.16
C GLU A 314 -18.47 -26.95 -2.10
N GLU A 315 -18.77 -26.03 -1.19
CA GLU A 315 -20.08 -25.38 -1.11
C GLU A 315 -20.41 -24.61 -2.39
N ILE A 316 -19.43 -23.89 -2.96
CA ILE A 316 -19.60 -23.18 -4.24
C ILE A 316 -19.83 -24.19 -5.36
N ARG A 317 -19.05 -25.26 -5.43
CA ARG A 317 -19.19 -26.29 -6.46
C ARG A 317 -20.55 -26.95 -6.43
N ALA A 318 -20.99 -27.34 -5.25
CA ALA A 318 -22.30 -27.96 -5.06
C ALA A 318 -23.44 -27.02 -5.48
N PHE A 319 -23.36 -25.76 -5.06
CA PHE A 319 -24.33 -24.73 -5.42
C PHE A 319 -24.40 -24.51 -6.93
N ALA A 320 -23.25 -24.36 -7.60
CA ALA A 320 -23.17 -24.16 -9.04
C ALA A 320 -23.78 -25.33 -9.82
N ALA A 321 -23.49 -26.56 -9.40
CA ALA A 321 -24.03 -27.77 -10.02
C ALA A 321 -25.52 -27.93 -9.79
N GLU A 322 -25.99 -27.80 -8.55
CA GLU A 322 -27.39 -28.07 -8.18
C GLU A 322 -28.35 -26.95 -8.62
N GLN A 323 -27.93 -25.69 -8.47
CA GLN A 323 -28.80 -24.54 -8.73
C GLN A 323 -28.65 -23.96 -10.15
N HIS A 324 -27.51 -24.17 -10.81
CA HIS A 324 -27.19 -23.57 -12.10
C HIS A 324 -26.73 -24.55 -13.17
N GLY A 325 -26.67 -25.84 -12.87
CA GLY A 325 -26.26 -26.87 -13.83
C GLY A 325 -24.81 -26.77 -14.29
N GLN A 326 -23.96 -26.04 -13.55
CA GLN A 326 -22.54 -25.90 -13.85
C GLN A 326 -21.75 -26.94 -13.05
N ASP A 327 -21.42 -28.06 -13.66
CA ASP A 327 -20.79 -29.19 -12.98
C ASP A 327 -19.29 -28.96 -12.71
N GLU A 328 -18.63 -28.22 -13.58
CA GLU A 328 -17.20 -27.92 -13.44
C GLU A 328 -16.96 -26.40 -13.35
N LEU A 329 -16.21 -25.97 -12.35
CA LEU A 329 -15.82 -24.58 -12.17
C LEU A 329 -14.45 -24.32 -12.81
N ALA A 330 -14.42 -23.39 -13.75
CA ALA A 330 -13.18 -22.75 -14.20
C ALA A 330 -12.84 -21.58 -13.26
N ALA A 331 -11.62 -21.08 -13.36
CA ALA A 331 -11.18 -19.94 -12.54
C ALA A 331 -12.08 -18.69 -12.71
N TRP A 332 -12.56 -18.43 -13.93
CA TRP A 332 -13.47 -17.32 -14.23
C TRP A 332 -14.92 -17.53 -13.80
N ASP A 333 -15.23 -18.69 -13.22
CA ASP A 333 -16.55 -19.00 -12.67
C ASP A 333 -16.62 -18.76 -11.16
N LEU A 334 -15.47 -18.74 -10.48
CA LEU A 334 -15.41 -18.76 -9.02
C LEU A 334 -16.07 -17.52 -8.39
N ALA A 335 -15.67 -16.34 -8.80
CA ALA A 335 -16.25 -15.10 -8.27
C ALA A 335 -17.74 -14.97 -8.62
N TYR A 336 -18.13 -15.41 -9.79
CA TYR A 336 -19.51 -15.39 -10.26
C TYR A 336 -20.44 -16.26 -9.39
N TYR A 337 -20.10 -17.52 -9.18
CA TYR A 337 -20.91 -18.41 -8.36
C TYR A 337 -20.79 -18.13 -6.88
N ALA A 338 -19.63 -17.64 -6.42
CA ALA A 338 -19.47 -17.17 -5.06
C ALA A 338 -20.45 -16.05 -4.73
N GLU A 339 -20.59 -15.06 -5.62
CA GLU A 339 -21.55 -13.96 -5.44
C GLU A 339 -23.00 -14.45 -5.46
N LYS A 340 -23.34 -15.35 -6.36
CA LYS A 340 -24.68 -15.97 -6.39
C LYS A 340 -24.97 -16.77 -5.11
N LEU A 341 -24.01 -17.51 -4.60
CA LEU A 341 -24.14 -18.25 -3.34
C LEU A 341 -24.34 -17.28 -2.17
N LYS A 342 -23.59 -16.19 -2.12
CA LYS A 342 -23.75 -15.15 -1.11
C LYS A 342 -25.16 -14.58 -1.12
N GLN A 343 -25.70 -14.24 -2.30
CA GLN A 343 -27.07 -13.76 -2.45
C GLN A 343 -28.09 -14.81 -2.00
N HIS A 344 -27.85 -16.06 -2.34
CA HIS A 344 -28.72 -17.18 -1.97
C HIS A 344 -28.77 -17.38 -0.45
N LYS A 345 -27.59 -17.36 0.21
CA LYS A 345 -27.48 -17.61 1.66
C LYS A 345 -27.91 -16.42 2.51
N PHE A 346 -27.55 -15.20 2.11
CA PHE A 346 -27.68 -14.00 2.95
C PHE A 346 -28.67 -12.99 2.40
N SER A 347 -29.15 -13.17 1.18
CA SER A 347 -30.07 -12.23 0.51
C SER A 347 -29.51 -10.81 0.42
N VAL A 348 -28.21 -10.68 0.22
CA VAL A 348 -27.49 -9.41 0.12
C VAL A 348 -26.49 -9.46 -1.02
N SER A 349 -26.36 -8.35 -1.76
CA SER A 349 -25.33 -8.13 -2.77
C SER A 349 -24.66 -6.78 -2.59
N ASP A 350 -23.46 -6.64 -3.14
CA ASP A 350 -22.78 -5.35 -3.14
C ASP A 350 -23.58 -4.27 -3.86
N GLU A 351 -24.30 -4.61 -4.91
CA GLU A 351 -25.15 -3.67 -5.65
C GLU A 351 -26.34 -3.16 -4.83
N GLN A 352 -26.90 -3.96 -3.94
CA GLN A 352 -27.95 -3.51 -3.02
C GLN A 352 -27.42 -2.54 -1.97
N LEU A 353 -26.16 -2.68 -1.57
CA LEU A 353 -25.51 -1.83 -0.57
C LEU A 353 -24.98 -0.52 -1.17
N ARG A 354 -24.57 -0.55 -2.41
CA ARG A 354 -23.92 0.58 -3.09
C ARG A 354 -24.70 1.90 -3.01
N PRO A 355 -26.02 1.96 -3.17
CA PRO A 355 -26.77 3.23 -3.06
C PRO A 355 -26.66 3.91 -1.69
N TYR A 356 -26.28 3.17 -0.66
CA TYR A 356 -26.11 3.68 0.70
C TYR A 356 -24.71 4.17 1.02
N PHE A 357 -23.78 4.03 0.06
CA PHE A 357 -22.39 4.47 0.24
C PHE A 357 -21.97 5.49 -0.84
N PRO A 358 -22.67 6.63 -0.95
CA PRO A 358 -22.21 7.70 -1.83
C PRO A 358 -20.90 8.29 -1.27
N ALA A 359 -19.96 8.60 -2.15
CA ALA A 359 -18.61 9.03 -1.79
C ALA A 359 -18.57 10.13 -0.72
N GLY A 360 -19.37 11.18 -0.90
CA GLY A 360 -19.41 12.29 0.05
C GLY A 360 -19.85 11.89 1.45
N ARG A 361 -20.83 11.00 1.54
CA ARG A 361 -21.33 10.49 2.82
C ARG A 361 -20.30 9.61 3.53
N VAL A 362 -19.65 8.73 2.76
CA VAL A 362 -18.61 7.83 3.29
C VAL A 362 -17.44 8.63 3.84
N VAL A 363 -16.97 9.64 3.11
CA VAL A 363 -15.88 10.51 3.55
C VAL A 363 -16.25 11.24 4.84
N LYS A 364 -17.44 11.80 4.94
CA LYS A 364 -17.94 12.44 6.16
C LYS A 364 -18.05 11.44 7.32
N GLY A 365 -18.49 10.22 7.05
CA GLY A 365 -18.58 9.15 8.02
C GLY A 365 -17.21 8.74 8.55
N LEU A 366 -16.22 8.66 7.68
CA LEU A 366 -14.85 8.43 8.08
C LEU A 366 -14.36 9.52 9.03
N PHE A 367 -14.60 10.79 8.72
CA PHE A 367 -14.21 11.92 9.57
C PHE A 367 -14.91 11.89 10.92
N GLU A 368 -16.17 11.44 10.95
CA GLU A 368 -16.92 11.30 12.20
C GLU A 368 -16.33 10.17 13.08
N VAL A 369 -15.90 9.06 12.50
CA VAL A 369 -15.20 7.99 13.25
C VAL A 369 -13.94 8.55 13.87
N VAL A 370 -13.11 9.25 13.12
CA VAL A 370 -11.84 9.81 13.60
C VAL A 370 -12.07 10.85 14.70
N LYS A 371 -13.14 11.63 14.59
CA LYS A 371 -13.55 12.59 15.62
C LYS A 371 -13.94 11.88 16.92
N ARG A 372 -14.78 10.86 16.84
CA ARG A 372 -15.27 10.13 18.03
C ARG A 372 -14.16 9.33 18.70
N VAL A 373 -13.30 8.69 17.93
CA VAL A 373 -12.25 7.83 18.46
C VAL A 373 -11.05 8.64 18.96
N PHE A 374 -10.60 9.63 18.20
CA PHE A 374 -9.35 10.35 18.47
C PHE A 374 -9.52 11.84 18.79
N GLY A 375 -10.74 12.37 18.71
CA GLY A 375 -10.98 13.79 18.95
C GLY A 375 -10.52 14.71 17.82
N MET A 376 -10.24 14.17 16.64
CA MET A 376 -9.74 14.94 15.50
C MET A 376 -10.88 15.47 14.64
N LYS A 377 -10.73 16.71 14.17
CA LYS A 377 -11.68 17.36 13.26
C LYS A 377 -11.02 17.52 11.90
N VAL A 378 -11.74 17.18 10.82
CA VAL A 378 -11.24 17.27 9.45
C VAL A 378 -12.05 18.33 8.71
N ARG A 379 -11.37 19.25 8.04
CA ARG A 379 -12.01 20.33 7.27
C ARG A 379 -11.40 20.42 5.88
N GLU A 380 -12.25 20.52 4.85
CA GLU A 380 -11.78 20.74 3.49
C GLU A 380 -11.18 22.14 3.35
N ARG A 381 -10.05 22.24 2.66
CA ARG A 381 -9.42 23.50 2.29
C ARG A 381 -9.50 23.65 0.77
N LEU A 382 -10.22 24.68 0.31
CA LEU A 382 -10.38 24.98 -1.10
C LEU A 382 -9.20 25.80 -1.64
N GLY A 383 -9.03 25.81 -2.97
CA GLY A 383 -8.05 26.65 -3.64
C GLY A 383 -6.62 26.11 -3.62
N ILE A 384 -6.44 24.86 -3.21
CA ILE A 384 -5.13 24.19 -3.25
C ILE A 384 -4.87 23.66 -4.66
N ASP A 385 -3.65 23.89 -5.16
CA ASP A 385 -3.22 23.39 -6.45
C ASP A 385 -3.04 21.87 -6.40
N THR A 386 -3.71 21.16 -7.32
CA THR A 386 -3.66 19.70 -7.42
C THR A 386 -3.40 19.27 -8.86
N TRP A 387 -3.23 17.95 -9.06
CA TRP A 387 -2.95 17.36 -10.37
C TRP A 387 -4.20 17.01 -11.17
N HIS A 388 -5.38 17.02 -10.53
CA HIS A 388 -6.65 16.69 -11.20
C HIS A 388 -7.82 17.39 -10.48
N PRO A 389 -8.88 17.81 -11.23
CA PRO A 389 -10.03 18.51 -10.64
C PRO A 389 -10.78 17.73 -9.56
N ASP A 390 -10.74 16.40 -9.60
CA ASP A 390 -11.45 15.55 -8.63
C ASP A 390 -10.70 15.38 -7.32
N VAL A 391 -9.44 15.81 -7.24
CA VAL A 391 -8.63 15.72 -6.03
C VAL A 391 -9.05 16.78 -5.03
N ARG A 392 -9.26 16.37 -3.78
CA ARG A 392 -9.64 17.24 -2.66
C ARG A 392 -8.46 17.36 -1.70
N PHE A 393 -8.46 18.44 -0.92
CA PHE A 393 -7.45 18.69 0.10
C PHE A 393 -8.12 19.01 1.44
N TYR A 394 -7.60 18.42 2.52
CA TYR A 394 -8.18 18.53 3.86
C TYR A 394 -7.11 18.81 4.89
N ASP A 395 -7.51 19.55 5.94
CA ASP A 395 -6.72 19.78 7.15
C ASP A 395 -7.28 18.98 8.31
N ILE A 396 -6.40 18.49 9.19
CA ILE A 396 -6.79 17.79 10.43
C ILE A 396 -6.38 18.66 11.62
N PHE A 397 -7.37 18.91 12.50
CA PHE A 397 -7.20 19.68 13.74
C PHE A 397 -7.51 18.78 14.94
N ASP A 398 -6.75 18.95 16.02
CA ASP A 398 -7.06 18.26 17.28
C ASP A 398 -8.16 18.97 18.09
N ALA A 399 -8.44 18.47 19.30
CA ALA A 399 -9.47 19.02 20.18
C ALA A 399 -9.18 20.47 20.60
N ASP A 400 -7.93 20.89 20.55
CA ASP A 400 -7.49 22.26 20.88
C ASP A 400 -7.40 23.16 19.64
N ASP A 401 -7.96 22.72 18.52
CA ASP A 401 -7.91 23.38 17.21
C ASP A 401 -6.49 23.62 16.66
N GLU A 402 -5.52 22.84 17.13
CA GLU A 402 -4.17 22.83 16.56
C GLU A 402 -4.16 22.03 15.27
N LEU A 403 -3.58 22.61 14.19
CA LEU A 403 -3.37 21.91 12.93
C LEU A 403 -2.34 20.79 13.13
N ARG A 404 -2.75 19.54 12.91
CA ARG A 404 -1.90 18.37 13.07
C ARG A 404 -1.27 17.93 11.75
N GLY A 405 -1.97 18.08 10.65
CA GLY A 405 -1.52 17.68 9.33
C GLY A 405 -2.55 17.94 8.26
N SER A 406 -2.19 17.58 7.03
CA SER A 406 -3.08 17.77 5.88
C SER A 406 -2.93 16.61 4.90
N PHE A 407 -3.91 16.42 4.00
CA PHE A 407 -3.83 15.36 3.01
C PHE A 407 -4.57 15.69 1.72
N TYR A 408 -4.04 15.16 0.62
CA TYR A 408 -4.73 15.08 -0.65
C TYR A 408 -5.53 13.80 -0.70
N LEU A 409 -6.73 13.84 -1.27
CA LEU A 409 -7.60 12.68 -1.44
C LEU A 409 -7.95 12.53 -2.93
N ASP A 410 -7.43 11.47 -3.54
CA ASP A 410 -7.62 11.12 -4.94
C ASP A 410 -8.34 9.78 -5.03
N LEU A 411 -9.67 9.81 -5.22
CA LEU A 411 -10.52 8.63 -5.01
C LEU A 411 -10.71 7.77 -6.26
N TYR A 412 -10.68 8.35 -7.47
CA TYR A 412 -11.24 7.68 -8.64
C TYR A 412 -10.20 7.16 -9.61
N ALA A 413 -10.49 5.99 -10.19
CA ALA A 413 -9.72 5.44 -11.29
C ALA A 413 -9.80 6.36 -12.52
N ARG A 414 -8.71 6.45 -13.26
CA ARG A 414 -8.66 7.18 -14.54
C ARG A 414 -7.49 6.68 -15.38
N GLU A 415 -7.51 7.04 -16.66
CA GLU A 415 -6.42 6.75 -17.57
C GLU A 415 -5.10 7.38 -17.07
N HIS A 416 -3.99 6.71 -17.26
CA HIS A 416 -2.64 7.13 -16.84
C HIS A 416 -2.41 7.19 -15.33
N LYS A 417 -3.30 6.61 -14.55
CA LYS A 417 -3.16 6.45 -13.09
C LYS A 417 -2.89 4.99 -12.76
N GLN A 418 -1.88 4.75 -11.94
CA GLN A 418 -1.57 3.43 -11.42
C GLN A 418 -2.74 2.87 -10.63
N GLY A 419 -3.03 1.57 -10.82
CA GLY A 419 -4.09 0.88 -10.09
C GLY A 419 -3.73 0.58 -8.64
N GLY A 420 -4.74 0.16 -7.88
CA GLY A 420 -4.59 -0.13 -6.45
C GLY A 420 -4.89 1.08 -5.57
N ALA A 421 -4.66 0.93 -4.29
CA ALA A 421 -4.80 2.01 -3.31
C ALA A 421 -3.52 2.10 -2.48
N TRP A 422 -3.13 3.31 -2.12
CA TRP A 422 -1.93 3.52 -1.30
C TRP A 422 -1.93 4.88 -0.64
N MET A 423 -1.11 5.00 0.40
CA MET A 423 -0.73 6.26 1.02
C MET A 423 0.73 6.54 0.71
N ASP A 424 1.08 7.80 0.49
CA ASP A 424 2.47 8.23 0.35
C ASP A 424 2.70 9.56 1.07
N VAL A 425 3.95 9.85 1.38
CA VAL A 425 4.36 11.06 2.09
C VAL A 425 4.58 12.20 1.13
N CYS A 426 3.90 13.33 1.36
CA CYS A 426 4.18 14.60 0.68
C CYS A 426 5.21 15.41 1.48
N LEU A 427 4.94 15.66 2.75
CA LEU A 427 5.83 16.35 3.69
C LEU A 427 5.91 15.55 4.99
N GLY A 428 7.10 15.48 5.58
CA GLY A 428 7.31 14.95 6.92
C GLY A 428 7.24 16.02 7.99
N ARG A 429 6.97 15.63 9.25
CA ARG A 429 7.00 16.55 10.40
C ARG A 429 8.44 16.77 10.84
N ARG A 430 8.83 18.03 10.96
CA ARG A 430 10.16 18.42 11.46
C ARG A 430 10.21 19.90 11.82
N TYR A 431 11.15 20.29 12.70
CA TYR A 431 11.50 21.68 12.87
C TYR A 431 12.40 22.15 11.74
N ARG A 432 12.05 23.29 11.14
CA ARG A 432 12.88 23.96 10.15
C ARG A 432 14.01 24.75 10.82
N GLN A 433 14.98 25.15 10.02
CA GLN A 433 16.14 25.92 10.49
C GLN A 433 15.75 27.28 11.12
N ASP A 434 14.64 27.88 10.69
CA ASP A 434 14.09 29.12 11.24
C ASP A 434 13.30 28.90 12.55
N GLY A 435 13.23 27.69 13.05
CA GLY A 435 12.51 27.32 14.28
C GLY A 435 11.02 27.06 14.06
N SER A 436 10.49 27.23 12.84
CA SER A 436 9.10 26.88 12.55
C SER A 436 8.92 25.37 12.41
N LEU A 437 7.72 24.87 12.72
CA LEU A 437 7.37 23.46 12.61
C LEU A 437 6.70 23.17 11.27
N GLN A 438 7.33 22.32 10.46
CA GLN A 438 6.71 21.78 9.25
C GLN A 438 5.71 20.70 9.64
N LYS A 439 4.46 20.88 9.24
CA LYS A 439 3.40 19.90 9.51
C LYS A 439 3.40 18.80 8.46
N PRO A 440 3.06 17.56 8.83
CA PRO A 440 3.03 16.44 7.88
C PRO A 440 1.88 16.58 6.88
N VAL A 441 2.14 16.14 5.65
CA VAL A 441 1.14 16.09 4.58
C VAL A 441 1.24 14.73 3.90
N ALA A 442 0.08 14.11 3.64
CA ALA A 442 -0.02 12.80 3.02
C ALA A 442 -0.76 12.87 1.68
N TYR A 443 -0.44 11.93 0.78
CA TYR A 443 -1.27 11.58 -0.38
C TYR A 443 -2.07 10.33 -0.03
N LEU A 444 -3.39 10.38 -0.24
CA LEU A 444 -4.26 9.20 -0.13
C LEU A 444 -4.86 8.95 -1.51
N THR A 445 -4.52 7.82 -2.10
CA THR A 445 -4.86 7.46 -3.47
C THR A 445 -5.67 6.19 -3.51
N CYS A 446 -6.83 6.24 -4.18
CA CYS A 446 -7.69 5.10 -4.44
C CYS A 446 -7.99 5.00 -5.95
N ASN A 447 -8.65 3.93 -6.36
CA ASN A 447 -9.03 3.69 -7.74
C ASN A 447 -10.47 3.16 -7.80
N PHE A 448 -11.40 3.94 -7.24
CA PHE A 448 -12.82 3.60 -7.19
C PHE A 448 -13.55 4.05 -8.47
N ASN A 449 -14.75 3.54 -8.68
CA ASN A 449 -15.64 4.06 -9.72
C ASN A 449 -16.01 5.52 -9.43
N GLY A 450 -15.86 6.36 -10.43
CA GLY A 450 -16.29 7.75 -10.35
C GLY A 450 -17.80 7.93 -10.54
N PRO A 451 -18.27 9.19 -10.55
CA PRO A 451 -19.67 9.51 -10.85
C PRO A 451 -20.10 9.02 -12.24
N VAL A 452 -21.32 8.50 -12.36
CA VAL A 452 -21.89 7.99 -13.61
C VAL A 452 -23.36 8.42 -13.71
N ASP A 453 -23.80 8.78 -14.91
CA ASP A 453 -25.21 9.13 -15.23
C ASP A 453 -25.79 10.23 -14.32
N GLY A 454 -24.98 11.23 -13.97
CA GLY A 454 -25.41 12.33 -13.10
C GLY A 454 -25.61 11.95 -11.63
N LYS A 455 -25.32 10.69 -11.27
CA LYS A 455 -25.33 10.21 -9.89
C LYS A 455 -23.96 10.43 -9.24
N PRO A 456 -23.92 10.63 -7.91
CA PRO A 456 -22.63 10.65 -7.22
C PRO A 456 -21.94 9.30 -7.34
N ALA A 457 -20.62 9.26 -7.10
CA ALA A 457 -19.90 7.99 -7.00
C ALA A 457 -20.49 7.17 -5.84
N LEU A 458 -20.79 5.91 -6.10
CA LEU A 458 -21.37 4.97 -5.15
C LEU A 458 -20.38 3.84 -4.91
N PHE A 459 -19.98 3.64 -3.66
CA PHE A 459 -18.96 2.66 -3.30
C PHE A 459 -19.55 1.30 -2.96
N THR A 460 -18.81 0.24 -3.26
CA THR A 460 -19.03 -1.05 -2.62
C THR A 460 -18.56 -0.97 -1.17
N HIS A 461 -19.02 -1.89 -0.32
CA HIS A 461 -18.55 -1.94 1.06
C HIS A 461 -17.03 -2.21 1.11
N ASN A 462 -16.50 -3.03 0.21
CA ASN A 462 -15.06 -3.26 0.12
C ASN A 462 -14.28 -1.96 -0.20
N GLU A 463 -14.83 -1.11 -1.06
CA GLU A 463 -14.23 0.21 -1.35
C GLU A 463 -14.26 1.13 -0.12
N VAL A 464 -15.32 1.06 0.68
CA VAL A 464 -15.39 1.77 1.98
C VAL A 464 -14.27 1.29 2.90
N VAL A 465 -14.09 0.00 3.03
CA VAL A 465 -13.01 -0.61 3.84
C VAL A 465 -11.65 -0.14 3.35
N THR A 466 -11.43 -0.13 2.04
CA THR A 466 -10.16 0.34 1.44
C THR A 466 -9.88 1.80 1.77
N LEU A 467 -10.89 2.67 1.70
CA LEU A 467 -10.73 4.09 2.06
C LEU A 467 -10.32 4.24 3.53
N PHE A 468 -10.95 3.50 4.43
CA PHE A 468 -10.61 3.52 5.85
C PHE A 468 -9.19 3.00 6.08
N HIS A 469 -8.79 1.97 5.35
CA HIS A 469 -7.44 1.43 5.39
C HIS A 469 -6.41 2.50 5.04
N GLU A 470 -6.56 3.16 3.89
CA GLU A 470 -5.61 4.18 3.46
C GLU A 470 -5.60 5.40 4.40
N PHE A 471 -6.77 5.76 4.92
CA PHE A 471 -6.83 6.83 5.93
C PHE A 471 -6.14 6.43 7.24
N GLY A 472 -6.13 5.15 7.60
CA GLY A 472 -5.37 4.64 8.75
C GLY A 472 -3.86 4.89 8.60
N HIS A 473 -3.31 4.67 7.41
CA HIS A 473 -1.93 5.07 7.09
C HIS A 473 -1.77 6.59 7.19
N GLY A 474 -2.73 7.34 6.66
CA GLY A 474 -2.71 8.80 6.68
C GLY A 474 -2.63 9.36 8.09
N ILE A 475 -3.48 8.89 8.99
CA ILE A 475 -3.47 9.38 10.39
C ILE A 475 -2.20 8.96 11.14
N HIS A 476 -1.64 7.80 10.83
CA HIS A 476 -0.35 7.39 11.40
C HIS A 476 0.74 8.40 11.04
N HIS A 477 0.73 8.91 9.81
CA HIS A 477 1.67 9.94 9.38
C HIS A 477 1.35 11.31 9.95
N MET A 478 0.09 11.73 9.91
CA MET A 478 -0.33 13.10 10.23
C MET A 478 -0.48 13.39 11.72
N LEU A 479 -0.82 12.40 12.54
CA LEU A 479 -1.04 12.60 13.98
C LEU A 479 0.23 12.42 14.82
N THR A 480 1.37 12.26 14.20
CA THR A 480 2.64 12.13 14.93
C THR A 480 2.94 13.37 15.76
N ARG A 481 3.55 13.17 16.92
CA ARG A 481 4.16 14.21 17.76
C ARG A 481 5.68 14.19 17.69
N ILE A 482 6.23 13.35 16.83
CA ILE A 482 7.67 13.22 16.65
C ILE A 482 8.16 14.30 15.68
N ASP A 483 9.19 15.02 16.08
CA ASP A 483 9.74 16.16 15.33
C ASP A 483 11.06 15.81 14.60
N VAL A 484 11.49 14.56 14.70
CA VAL A 484 12.69 14.03 14.03
C VAL A 484 12.24 13.37 12.72
N ALA A 485 12.61 13.95 11.60
CA ALA A 485 12.07 13.59 10.28
C ALA A 485 12.15 12.10 9.95
N GLY A 486 13.26 11.46 10.23
CA GLY A 486 13.48 10.05 9.88
C GLY A 486 12.66 9.04 10.67
N VAL A 487 12.03 9.45 11.78
CA VAL A 487 11.18 8.60 12.63
C VAL A 487 9.82 9.23 12.92
N ALA A 488 9.49 10.32 12.24
CA ALA A 488 8.21 11.02 12.37
C ALA A 488 7.15 10.37 11.47
N GLY A 489 5.94 10.22 11.99
CA GLY A 489 4.82 9.68 11.25
C GLY A 489 5.07 8.25 10.82
N ILE A 490 4.88 7.97 9.53
CA ILE A 490 5.09 6.62 8.98
C ILE A 490 6.59 6.31 8.75
N ASN A 491 7.45 7.33 8.76
CA ASN A 491 8.87 7.15 8.50
C ASN A 491 9.54 6.36 9.62
N GLY A 492 10.41 5.42 9.25
CA GLY A 492 11.16 4.61 10.21
C GLY A 492 10.35 3.55 10.94
N VAL A 493 9.07 3.41 10.65
CA VAL A 493 8.23 2.33 11.21
C VAL A 493 8.65 1.00 10.58
N ALA A 494 8.85 -0.03 11.39
CA ALA A 494 9.15 -1.37 10.89
C ALA A 494 8.07 -1.82 9.90
N TRP A 495 8.49 -2.35 8.75
CA TRP A 495 7.56 -2.64 7.65
C TRP A 495 6.49 -3.66 8.01
N ASP A 496 6.80 -4.61 8.88
CA ASP A 496 5.83 -5.60 9.37
C ASP A 496 4.91 -5.08 10.50
N ALA A 497 5.07 -3.81 10.88
CA ALA A 497 4.15 -3.10 11.77
C ALA A 497 3.40 -1.96 11.07
N VAL A 498 3.81 -1.57 9.87
CA VAL A 498 3.28 -0.37 9.19
C VAL A 498 1.80 -0.47 8.89
N GLU A 499 1.27 -1.68 8.70
CA GLU A 499 -0.14 -1.93 8.41
C GLU A 499 -1.02 -1.96 9.67
N LEU A 500 -0.45 -1.81 10.87
CA LEU A 500 -1.25 -1.86 12.11
C LEU A 500 -2.34 -0.77 12.13
N PRO A 501 -2.03 0.52 11.95
CA PRO A 501 -3.05 1.56 11.98
C PRO A 501 -4.06 1.48 10.82
N SER A 502 -3.62 1.05 9.65
CA SER A 502 -4.47 0.94 8.47
C SER A 502 -5.52 -0.16 8.62
N GLN A 503 -5.09 -1.35 8.98
CA GLN A 503 -5.97 -2.50 9.22
C GLN A 503 -6.86 -2.27 10.46
N PHE A 504 -6.33 -1.60 11.46
CA PHE A 504 -7.07 -1.25 12.67
C PHE A 504 -8.31 -0.42 12.35
N LEU A 505 -8.18 0.61 11.52
CA LEU A 505 -9.29 1.51 11.19
C LEU A 505 -10.39 0.84 10.37
N GLU A 506 -10.08 -0.22 9.61
CA GLU A 506 -11.05 -1.00 8.85
C GLU A 506 -12.17 -1.56 9.73
N ASN A 507 -11.90 -1.85 11.00
CA ASN A 507 -12.86 -2.49 11.91
C ASN A 507 -14.17 -1.71 12.05
N TRP A 508 -14.12 -0.37 12.02
CA TRP A 508 -15.31 0.47 12.13
C TRP A 508 -16.29 0.31 10.98
N CYS A 509 -15.82 -0.14 9.80
CA CYS A 509 -16.68 -0.40 8.66
C CYS A 509 -17.63 -1.59 8.87
N TRP A 510 -17.45 -2.37 9.94
CA TRP A 510 -18.27 -3.52 10.30
C TRP A 510 -19.07 -3.29 11.58
N GLU A 511 -19.03 -2.10 12.14
CA GLU A 511 -19.72 -1.78 13.38
C GLU A 511 -21.03 -1.05 13.09
N SER A 512 -22.14 -1.55 13.63
CA SER A 512 -23.48 -0.99 13.38
C SER A 512 -23.58 0.48 13.80
N GLU A 513 -22.98 0.86 14.94
CA GLU A 513 -22.97 2.25 15.42
C GLU A 513 -22.25 3.19 14.44
N ALA A 514 -21.17 2.74 13.81
CA ALA A 514 -20.43 3.52 12.83
C ALA A 514 -21.17 3.56 11.49
N LEU A 515 -21.70 2.43 11.03
CA LEU A 515 -22.43 2.34 9.77
C LEU A 515 -23.69 3.23 9.76
N ALA A 516 -24.25 3.53 10.91
CA ALA A 516 -25.39 4.44 11.03
C ALA A 516 -25.08 5.85 10.45
N PHE A 517 -23.84 6.30 10.51
CA PHE A 517 -23.44 7.60 9.95
C PHE A 517 -22.45 7.51 8.78
N ILE A 518 -21.82 6.35 8.55
CA ILE A 518 -21.01 6.09 7.33
C ILE A 518 -21.95 5.90 6.14
N SER A 519 -23.10 5.25 6.32
CA SER A 519 -24.07 5.02 5.25
C SER A 519 -25.11 6.13 5.17
N GLY A 520 -25.71 6.29 3.99
CA GLY A 520 -26.83 7.21 3.75
C GLY A 520 -27.20 7.18 2.27
N HIS A 521 -28.44 6.79 1.98
CA HIS A 521 -28.90 6.67 0.60
C HIS A 521 -28.66 7.96 -0.18
N TYR A 522 -28.16 7.86 -1.39
CA TYR A 522 -27.73 9.03 -2.18
C TYR A 522 -28.88 9.98 -2.55
N GLU A 523 -30.14 9.51 -2.57
CA GLU A 523 -31.32 10.33 -2.84
C GLU A 523 -32.01 10.79 -1.55
N THR A 524 -32.19 9.91 -0.56
CA THR A 524 -32.98 10.17 0.64
C THR A 524 -32.16 10.57 1.86
N GLY A 525 -30.87 10.20 1.89
CA GLY A 525 -29.99 10.40 3.04
C GLY A 525 -30.19 9.39 4.18
N GLU A 526 -31.13 8.46 4.05
CA GLU A 526 -31.39 7.47 5.10
C GLU A 526 -30.25 6.45 5.20
N PRO A 527 -29.82 6.06 6.42
CA PRO A 527 -28.81 5.05 6.59
C PRO A 527 -29.30 3.67 6.14
N LEU A 528 -28.39 2.69 6.10
CA LEU A 528 -28.76 1.29 5.77
C LEU A 528 -29.96 0.84 6.59
N PRO A 529 -31.01 0.28 5.95
CA PRO A 529 -32.10 -0.36 6.69
C PRO A 529 -31.59 -1.46 7.62
N ALA A 530 -32.23 -1.61 8.77
CA ALA A 530 -31.79 -2.57 9.80
C ALA A 530 -31.68 -4.01 9.28
N ASP A 531 -32.61 -4.44 8.41
CA ASP A 531 -32.59 -5.77 7.82
C ASP A 531 -31.40 -5.96 6.88
N LEU A 532 -31.09 -4.98 6.05
CA LEU A 532 -29.95 -5.02 5.12
C LEU A 532 -28.62 -4.97 5.88
N LEU A 533 -28.56 -4.15 6.92
CA LEU A 533 -27.39 -4.08 7.81
C LEU A 533 -27.11 -5.43 8.48
N GLU A 534 -28.14 -6.09 9.01
CA GLU A 534 -28.02 -7.41 9.64
C GLU A 534 -27.51 -8.45 8.64
N LYS A 535 -28.05 -8.46 7.43
CA LYS A 535 -27.62 -9.35 6.35
C LYS A 535 -26.14 -9.14 6.00
N MET A 536 -25.72 -7.88 5.86
CA MET A 536 -24.35 -7.53 5.55
C MET A 536 -23.39 -8.02 6.64
N LEU A 537 -23.71 -7.77 7.92
CA LEU A 537 -22.87 -8.19 9.05
C LEU A 537 -22.82 -9.71 9.18
N THR A 538 -23.93 -10.41 8.93
CA THR A 538 -23.98 -11.88 8.93
C THR A 538 -23.09 -12.45 7.82
N ALA A 539 -23.00 -11.78 6.68
CA ALA A 539 -22.17 -12.20 5.54
C ALA A 539 -20.69 -11.84 5.68
N ARG A 540 -20.29 -11.16 6.74
CA ARG A 540 -18.92 -10.63 6.93
C ARG A 540 -17.83 -11.67 6.67
N ASN A 541 -18.00 -12.86 7.22
CA ASN A 541 -16.99 -13.92 7.16
C ASN A 541 -17.25 -14.94 6.04
N PHE A 542 -18.14 -14.60 5.10
CA PHE A 542 -18.39 -15.46 3.95
C PHE A 542 -17.11 -15.66 3.15
N GLN A 543 -16.68 -16.91 3.02
CA GLN A 543 -15.47 -17.33 2.32
C GLN A 543 -14.17 -16.70 2.89
N ALA A 544 -14.16 -16.37 4.16
CA ALA A 544 -13.01 -15.76 4.82
C ALA A 544 -11.77 -16.69 4.82
N ALA A 545 -11.96 -18.01 4.91
CA ALA A 545 -10.85 -18.95 4.87
C ALA A 545 -10.20 -19.03 3.48
N MET A 546 -10.99 -18.99 2.41
CA MET A 546 -10.45 -18.92 1.05
C MET A 546 -9.65 -17.65 0.82
N GLN A 547 -10.12 -16.51 1.33
CA GLN A 547 -9.41 -15.23 1.26
C GLN A 547 -8.11 -15.27 2.09
N MET A 548 -8.14 -15.85 3.28
CA MET A 548 -6.96 -16.05 4.11
C MET A 548 -5.91 -16.85 3.36
N LEU A 549 -6.30 -17.99 2.78
CA LEU A 549 -5.40 -18.86 2.02
C LEU A 549 -4.82 -18.15 0.80
N ARG A 550 -5.59 -17.30 0.14
CA ARG A 550 -5.10 -16.51 -1.00
C ARG A 550 -3.97 -15.56 -0.57
N GLN A 551 -4.13 -14.88 0.55
CA GLN A 551 -3.10 -13.99 1.08
C GLN A 551 -1.87 -14.77 1.56
N LEU A 552 -2.07 -15.93 2.14
CA LEU A 552 -0.97 -16.81 2.56
C LEU A 552 -0.21 -17.39 1.36
N GLU A 553 -0.89 -17.69 0.26
CA GLU A 553 -0.24 -18.07 -1.00
C GLU A 553 0.74 -16.98 -1.45
N PHE A 554 0.31 -15.71 -1.46
CA PHE A 554 1.15 -14.57 -1.84
C PHE A 554 2.34 -14.41 -0.88
N ALA A 555 2.08 -14.47 0.42
CA ALA A 555 3.10 -14.29 1.44
C ALA A 555 4.16 -15.40 1.43
N LEU A 556 3.74 -16.66 1.31
CA LEU A 556 4.65 -17.81 1.22
C LEU A 556 5.44 -17.81 -0.09
N PHE A 557 4.78 -17.51 -1.20
CA PHE A 557 5.47 -17.39 -2.49
C PHE A 557 6.56 -16.32 -2.41
N ASP A 558 6.22 -15.13 -1.95
CA ASP A 558 7.16 -14.01 -1.79
C ASP A 558 8.35 -14.41 -0.92
N PHE A 559 8.07 -14.86 0.28
CA PHE A 559 9.10 -15.09 1.28
C PHE A 559 10.02 -16.24 0.89
N ARG A 560 9.43 -17.39 0.47
CA ARG A 560 10.19 -18.55 0.01
C ARG A 560 10.98 -18.27 -1.26
N LEU A 561 10.42 -17.48 -2.19
CA LEU A 561 11.12 -17.08 -3.40
C LEU A 561 12.41 -16.33 -3.08
N HIS A 562 12.37 -15.39 -2.13
CA HIS A 562 13.55 -14.65 -1.72
C HIS A 562 14.50 -15.45 -0.84
N GLN A 563 14.04 -16.49 -0.20
CA GLN A 563 14.84 -17.41 0.61
C GLN A 563 15.56 -18.46 -0.24
N GLU A 564 14.91 -18.99 -1.26
CA GLU A 564 15.31 -20.19 -1.99
C GLU A 564 15.80 -19.94 -3.43
N PHE A 565 15.61 -18.72 -3.98
CA PHE A 565 15.92 -18.47 -5.39
C PHE A 565 17.38 -18.79 -5.74
N ASP A 566 17.59 -19.54 -6.82
CA ASP A 566 18.89 -19.87 -7.39
C ASP A 566 18.93 -19.44 -8.87
N PRO A 567 19.83 -18.51 -9.23
CA PRO A 567 19.96 -18.02 -10.62
C PRO A 567 20.27 -19.11 -11.64
N ALA A 568 20.80 -20.26 -11.20
CA ALA A 568 21.10 -21.39 -12.09
C ALA A 568 19.85 -22.15 -12.53
N ASN A 569 18.68 -21.91 -11.90
CA ASN A 569 17.43 -22.59 -12.21
C ASN A 569 16.40 -21.60 -12.78
N ALA A 570 16.30 -21.55 -14.12
CA ALA A 570 15.46 -20.60 -14.84
C ALA A 570 13.94 -20.80 -14.59
N ASP A 571 13.51 -22.02 -14.26
CA ASP A 571 12.10 -22.38 -14.10
C ASP A 571 11.62 -22.33 -12.64
N GLN A 572 12.45 -21.86 -11.75
CA GLN A 572 12.18 -21.90 -10.31
C GLN A 572 10.97 -21.04 -9.91
N ILE A 573 10.77 -19.88 -10.54
CA ILE A 573 9.68 -18.96 -10.17
C ILE A 573 8.32 -19.65 -10.33
N PRO A 574 7.96 -20.17 -11.53
CA PRO A 574 6.68 -20.86 -11.69
C PRO A 574 6.62 -22.17 -10.88
N ALA A 575 7.73 -22.91 -10.77
CA ALA A 575 7.78 -24.17 -10.02
C ALA A 575 7.51 -23.95 -8.52
N LEU A 576 8.10 -22.91 -7.93
CA LEU A 576 7.85 -22.57 -6.52
C LEU A 576 6.41 -22.11 -6.29
N LEU A 577 5.87 -21.30 -7.22
CA LEU A 577 4.48 -20.87 -7.12
C LEU A 577 3.52 -22.07 -7.16
N ASP A 578 3.76 -23.03 -8.05
CA ASP A 578 2.98 -24.27 -8.12
C ASP A 578 3.10 -25.08 -6.83
N GLU A 579 4.28 -25.19 -6.25
CA GLU A 579 4.51 -25.87 -4.98
C GLU A 579 3.75 -25.21 -3.83
N VAL A 580 3.83 -23.89 -3.71
CA VAL A 580 3.09 -23.14 -2.69
C VAL A 580 1.58 -23.33 -2.87
N ARG A 581 1.08 -23.23 -4.09
CA ARG A 581 -0.33 -23.49 -4.40
C ARG A 581 -0.78 -24.89 -4.03
N SER A 582 0.05 -25.90 -4.25
CA SER A 582 -0.26 -27.27 -3.86
C SER A 582 -0.47 -27.44 -2.35
N GLN A 583 0.15 -26.58 -1.55
CA GLN A 583 0.07 -26.62 -0.09
C GLN A 583 -1.06 -25.77 0.49
N VAL A 584 -1.35 -24.61 -0.10
CA VAL A 584 -2.27 -23.64 0.50
C VAL A 584 -3.45 -23.25 -0.40
N ALA A 585 -3.40 -23.43 -1.69
CA ALA A 585 -4.50 -23.08 -2.57
C ALA A 585 -5.55 -24.19 -2.60
N VAL A 586 -6.82 -23.82 -2.64
CA VAL A 586 -7.91 -24.78 -2.76
C VAL A 586 -8.31 -25.02 -4.22
N MET A 587 -7.93 -24.13 -5.12
CA MET A 587 -8.21 -24.23 -6.55
C MET A 587 -6.96 -23.89 -7.36
N THR A 588 -6.66 -24.72 -8.37
CA THR A 588 -5.53 -24.51 -9.29
C THR A 588 -5.96 -23.56 -10.41
N PRO A 589 -5.25 -22.45 -10.63
CA PRO A 589 -5.54 -21.58 -11.75
C PRO A 589 -5.11 -22.21 -13.09
N PRO A 590 -5.64 -21.70 -14.23
CA PRO A 590 -5.22 -22.16 -15.55
C PRO A 590 -3.72 -22.03 -15.77
N ALA A 591 -3.16 -22.87 -16.66
CA ALA A 591 -1.74 -22.87 -16.97
C ALA A 591 -1.22 -21.53 -17.53
N PHE A 592 -2.09 -20.75 -18.19
CA PHE A 592 -1.73 -19.44 -18.72
C PHE A 592 -1.63 -18.35 -17.65
N ASN A 593 -2.16 -18.55 -16.45
CA ASN A 593 -2.16 -17.54 -15.40
C ASN A 593 -0.73 -17.11 -15.05
N ARG A 594 -0.51 -15.80 -15.03
CA ARG A 594 0.79 -15.17 -14.74
C ARG A 594 0.60 -14.02 -13.74
N PHE A 595 -0.17 -14.25 -12.66
CA PHE A 595 -0.42 -13.18 -11.67
C PHE A 595 0.89 -12.59 -11.13
N GLN A 596 1.93 -13.41 -10.98
CA GLN A 596 3.24 -12.99 -10.47
C GLN A 596 3.89 -11.91 -11.33
N HIS A 597 3.57 -11.85 -12.62
CA HIS A 597 4.11 -10.84 -13.55
C HIS A 597 3.53 -9.44 -13.32
N SER A 598 2.46 -9.33 -12.56
CA SER A 598 1.85 -8.05 -12.12
C SER A 598 1.89 -7.85 -10.61
N PHE A 599 2.63 -8.70 -9.89
CA PHE A 599 2.75 -8.63 -8.44
C PHE A 599 3.73 -7.53 -8.02
N SER A 600 3.28 -6.29 -8.20
CA SER A 600 4.10 -5.09 -7.98
C SER A 600 4.57 -4.93 -6.54
N HIS A 601 3.80 -5.41 -5.57
CA HIS A 601 4.17 -5.35 -4.15
C HIS A 601 5.58 -5.86 -3.90
N ILE A 602 5.92 -7.03 -4.45
CA ILE A 602 7.22 -7.65 -4.20
C ILE A 602 8.30 -7.34 -5.24
N PHE A 603 7.89 -6.92 -6.45
CA PHE A 603 8.86 -6.63 -7.52
C PHE A 603 9.10 -5.13 -7.74
N ALA A 604 8.22 -4.26 -7.26
CA ALA A 604 8.33 -2.82 -7.46
C ALA A 604 7.90 -1.98 -6.26
N GLY A 605 7.20 -2.55 -5.27
CA GLY A 605 6.49 -1.82 -4.23
C GLY A 605 7.09 -1.85 -2.82
N GLY A 606 8.29 -2.40 -2.64
CA GLY A 606 8.95 -2.43 -1.34
C GLY A 606 8.56 -3.58 -0.41
N TYR A 607 7.71 -4.52 -0.85
CA TYR A 607 7.28 -5.67 -0.08
C TYR A 607 8.09 -6.95 -0.36
N ALA A 608 9.25 -6.84 -0.99
CA ALA A 608 10.12 -7.99 -1.26
C ALA A 608 10.52 -8.69 0.05
N ALA A 609 10.25 -9.98 0.16
CA ALA A 609 10.38 -10.76 1.40
C ALA A 609 9.70 -10.07 2.58
N GLY A 610 8.60 -9.39 2.32
CA GLY A 610 7.87 -8.57 3.28
C GLY A 610 6.36 -8.63 3.15
N TYR A 611 5.80 -9.37 2.21
CA TYR A 611 4.35 -9.48 2.04
C TYR A 611 3.65 -10.11 3.25
N TYR A 612 4.35 -10.96 4.00
CA TYR A 612 3.85 -11.51 5.25
C TYR A 612 3.43 -10.43 6.25
N SER A 613 3.95 -9.23 6.09
CA SER A 613 3.68 -8.08 6.97
C SER A 613 2.19 -7.78 7.10
N TYR A 614 1.40 -8.01 6.04
CA TYR A 614 -0.05 -7.83 6.10
C TYR A 614 -0.70 -8.73 7.15
N LYS A 615 -0.36 -10.02 7.18
CA LYS A 615 -0.93 -10.94 8.18
C LYS A 615 -0.31 -10.75 9.56
N TRP A 616 0.97 -10.44 9.62
CA TRP A 616 1.66 -10.13 10.86
C TRP A 616 1.05 -8.92 11.57
N ALA A 617 0.89 -7.82 10.84
CA ALA A 617 0.27 -6.61 11.38
C ALA A 617 -1.21 -6.79 11.68
N GLU A 618 -1.90 -7.68 10.96
CA GLU A 618 -3.32 -7.99 11.20
C GLU A 618 -3.53 -8.66 12.56
N VAL A 619 -2.56 -9.47 13.01
CA VAL A 619 -2.56 -9.99 14.39
C VAL A 619 -2.53 -8.82 15.39
N LEU A 620 -1.64 -7.85 15.15
CA LEU A 620 -1.50 -6.67 16.01
C LEU A 620 -2.77 -5.82 16.00
N SER A 621 -3.32 -5.54 14.83
CA SER A 621 -4.48 -4.67 14.69
C SER A 621 -5.75 -5.30 15.26
N ALA A 622 -5.98 -6.59 15.03
CA ALA A 622 -7.12 -7.31 15.58
C ALA A 622 -7.07 -7.35 17.09
N ASP A 623 -5.90 -7.61 17.66
CA ASP A 623 -5.72 -7.66 19.11
C ASP A 623 -5.83 -6.25 19.73
N ALA A 624 -5.32 -5.22 19.07
CA ALA A 624 -5.52 -3.84 19.51
C ALA A 624 -7.01 -3.46 19.51
N PHE A 625 -7.74 -3.82 18.46
CA PHE A 625 -9.17 -3.56 18.38
C PHE A 625 -9.96 -4.33 19.44
N SER A 626 -9.50 -5.50 19.86
CA SER A 626 -10.17 -6.27 20.93
C SER A 626 -10.30 -5.49 22.24
N ARG A 627 -9.38 -4.56 22.52
CA ARG A 627 -9.52 -3.65 23.68
C ARG A 627 -10.69 -2.70 23.50
N PHE A 628 -10.92 -2.20 22.28
CA PHE A 628 -12.10 -1.37 21.99
C PHE A 628 -13.41 -2.17 22.08
N GLU A 629 -13.40 -3.44 21.71
CA GLU A 629 -14.54 -4.32 21.88
C GLU A 629 -14.88 -4.52 23.35
N GLU A 630 -13.87 -4.64 24.21
CA GLU A 630 -14.03 -4.78 25.67
C GLU A 630 -14.49 -3.49 26.36
N GLU A 631 -13.95 -2.34 25.94
CA GLU A 631 -14.13 -1.05 26.62
C GLU A 631 -15.16 -0.14 25.95
N GLY A 632 -15.53 -0.42 24.69
CA GLY A 632 -16.41 0.39 23.85
C GLY A 632 -15.70 0.93 22.63
N ILE A 633 -16.30 0.74 21.44
CA ILE A 633 -15.66 1.10 20.16
C ILE A 633 -15.49 2.61 19.97
N PHE A 634 -16.24 3.42 20.69
CA PHE A 634 -16.13 4.88 20.72
C PHE A 634 -15.72 5.42 22.09
N ASN A 635 -15.10 4.59 22.92
CA ASN A 635 -14.60 5.02 24.23
C ASN A 635 -13.45 6.01 24.03
N PRO A 636 -13.61 7.29 24.42
CA PRO A 636 -12.57 8.31 24.20
C PRO A 636 -11.27 8.01 24.92
N ALA A 637 -11.32 7.40 26.10
CA ALA A 637 -10.12 7.05 26.86
C ALA A 637 -9.29 5.97 26.14
N THR A 638 -9.96 4.97 25.57
CA THR A 638 -9.30 3.91 24.79
C THR A 638 -8.70 4.49 23.51
N GLY A 639 -9.46 5.35 22.80
CA GLY A 639 -8.99 6.05 21.61
C GLY A 639 -7.77 6.93 21.91
N HIS A 640 -7.80 7.66 23.01
CA HIS A 640 -6.69 8.48 23.46
C HIS A 640 -5.43 7.64 23.76
N SER A 641 -5.63 6.48 24.39
CA SER A 641 -4.52 5.55 24.67
C SER A 641 -3.86 5.03 23.37
N PHE A 642 -4.65 4.67 22.36
CA PHE A 642 -4.14 4.26 21.07
C PHE A 642 -3.38 5.40 20.36
N LEU A 643 -3.97 6.61 20.38
CA LEU A 643 -3.36 7.81 19.83
C LEU A 643 -1.99 8.09 20.47
N LYS A 644 -1.94 8.14 21.80
CA LYS A 644 -0.72 8.48 22.56
C LYS A 644 0.38 7.42 22.47
N ASN A 645 0.01 6.15 22.52
CA ASN A 645 0.99 5.06 22.60
C ASN A 645 1.45 4.57 21.23
N ILE A 646 0.64 4.72 20.17
CA ILE A 646 0.95 4.17 18.84
C ILE A 646 1.04 5.28 17.79
N LEU A 647 -0.07 5.99 17.52
CA LEU A 647 -0.12 6.93 16.39
C LEU A 647 0.85 8.11 16.53
N GLU A 648 0.93 8.70 17.73
CA GLU A 648 1.79 9.87 17.97
C GLU A 648 3.28 9.53 18.02
N LYS A 649 3.63 8.27 18.21
CA LYS A 649 5.02 7.83 18.41
C LYS A 649 5.79 7.56 17.11
N GLY A 650 5.09 7.42 15.98
CA GLY A 650 5.75 7.14 14.70
C GLY A 650 6.70 5.96 14.77
N GLY A 651 7.90 6.12 14.22
CA GLY A 651 8.98 5.14 14.27
C GLY A 651 9.99 5.35 15.39
N SER A 652 9.66 6.17 16.39
CA SER A 652 10.60 6.57 17.46
C SER A 652 10.98 5.47 18.44
N ARG A 653 10.18 4.41 18.52
CA ARG A 653 10.39 3.25 19.41
C ARG A 653 10.02 1.97 18.71
N GLU A 654 10.47 0.84 19.24
CA GLU A 654 10.14 -0.48 18.67
C GLU A 654 8.62 -0.72 18.72
N PRO A 655 8.01 -1.24 17.64
CA PRO A 655 6.55 -1.46 17.59
C PRO A 655 6.00 -2.33 18.72
N MET A 656 6.75 -3.34 19.15
CA MET A 656 6.32 -4.22 20.25
C MET A 656 6.21 -3.45 21.56
N GLU A 657 7.10 -2.50 21.83
CA GLU A 657 7.02 -1.65 23.03
C GLU A 657 5.77 -0.78 22.99
N LEU A 658 5.46 -0.20 21.82
CA LEU A 658 4.28 0.63 21.63
C LEU A 658 2.99 -0.19 21.81
N PHE A 659 2.97 -1.40 21.26
CA PHE A 659 1.84 -2.31 21.42
C PHE A 659 1.60 -2.68 22.88
N ARG A 660 2.66 -3.08 23.59
CA ARG A 660 2.57 -3.40 25.03
C ARG A 660 2.10 -2.20 25.85
N ALA A 661 2.56 -1.00 25.54
CA ALA A 661 2.14 0.22 26.22
C ALA A 661 0.63 0.46 26.04
N PHE A 662 0.08 0.14 24.89
CA PHE A 662 -1.36 0.26 24.64
C PHE A 662 -2.15 -0.93 25.19
N ARG A 663 -1.74 -2.17 24.88
CA ARG A 663 -2.55 -3.36 25.19
C ARG A 663 -2.29 -3.94 26.57
N GLY A 664 -1.11 -3.66 27.15
CA GLY A 664 -0.71 -4.16 28.46
C GLY A 664 -0.12 -5.59 28.44
N ARG A 665 0.04 -6.17 27.28
CA ARG A 665 0.59 -7.51 27.07
C ARG A 665 1.09 -7.68 25.63
N GLU A 666 1.69 -8.81 25.34
CA GLU A 666 2.08 -9.18 23.98
C GLU A 666 0.85 -9.52 23.12
N PRO A 667 0.95 -9.36 21.78
CA PRO A 667 -0.15 -9.70 20.88
C PRO A 667 -0.46 -11.19 20.86
N GLN A 668 -1.73 -11.52 20.63
CA GLN A 668 -2.26 -12.88 20.53
C GLN A 668 -3.04 -13.03 19.23
N VAL A 669 -2.93 -14.22 18.61
CA VAL A 669 -3.56 -14.52 17.31
C VAL A 669 -5.09 -14.72 17.42
N ASP A 670 -5.59 -14.93 18.63
CA ASP A 670 -7.00 -15.30 18.87
C ASP A 670 -8.01 -14.30 18.31
N ALA A 671 -7.73 -13.00 18.45
CA ALA A 671 -8.61 -11.95 17.93
C ALA A 671 -8.69 -11.99 16.39
N LEU A 672 -7.57 -12.23 15.70
CA LEU A 672 -7.56 -12.37 14.24
C LEU A 672 -8.41 -13.56 13.78
N LEU A 673 -8.22 -14.72 14.40
CA LEU A 673 -8.98 -15.92 14.04
C LEU A 673 -10.48 -15.73 14.29
N ARG A 674 -10.85 -15.12 15.40
CA ARG A 674 -12.25 -14.81 15.74
C ARG A 674 -12.85 -13.84 14.73
N HIS A 675 -12.15 -12.74 14.39
CA HIS A 675 -12.62 -11.74 13.42
C HIS A 675 -12.77 -12.34 12.03
N SER A 676 -11.93 -13.31 11.68
CA SER A 676 -11.96 -13.98 10.37
C SER A 676 -12.95 -15.17 10.35
N GLY A 677 -13.58 -15.52 11.48
CA GLY A 677 -14.48 -16.66 11.55
C GLY A 677 -13.80 -18.00 11.33
N ILE A 678 -12.51 -18.10 11.62
CA ILE A 678 -11.72 -19.31 11.46
C ILE A 678 -11.60 -20.00 12.83
N ALA A 679 -11.89 -21.31 12.87
CA ALA A 679 -11.76 -22.09 14.10
C ALA A 679 -10.30 -22.19 14.52
N ALA A 680 -10.04 -21.94 15.80
CA ALA A 680 -8.69 -22.01 16.38
C ALA A 680 -8.16 -23.44 16.45
#